data_d2335c70250f90debd29d97b79988a39
#
_entry.id   d2335c70250f90debd29d97b79988a39
#
_cell.length_a   1.000
_cell.length_b   1.000
_cell.length_c   1.000
_cell.angle_alpha   90.00
_cell.angle_beta   90.00
_cell.angle_gamma   90.00
#
_symmetry.space_group_name_H-M   'P 1'
#
loop_
_entity.id
_entity.type
_entity.pdbx_description
1 polymer ?
#
loop_
_entity_poly.entity_id
_entity_poly.type
_entity_poly.pdbx_seq_one_letter_code
_entity_poly.pdbx_strand_id
1 'polypeptide(L)'
;SQIQEESEGIAGETFTENDVETETGIEDSYVYDGEVFSEVNEYSARAVTKGKIDYTYWAIHQGAGFGNILEDGRDLDHVGCIMLKVGNTWKTAYCVHHNADLKGGHEYADTASYLTDSNKKRLTGLALYYGFRFSGWNPDKKTVPGDSDKGKYTATQVMIWMIERGWYTYDANTYAFQLNTKAINAAKKICDKSDQSPVGSSYDYFKTIYSKMQTFGTVPSFTYRSENSAQIRNMGYDFQTNQYVLKLTDTNNVLSMYDVSEVPNGVTAQKTGNTLNLYSSVPITSAGVIKLSKKSFKAETAVTVWSDQTISGYQQIGTYKEPETADLNTYLKITAQSVTMTAEKVWNDSDNIYGKRPSELMVDLYRGQSKGDKAVLVKTVILNAENEWQFTVSDLPQKDSAGGHIYYMFTEREAAGYTAETTESTAGTRHWKFTFTNTLNSGHLQLLKKSSDEALTGGNPCYTLLNAEYGVYTDRNCTNSVGDLITGESGWSNTLTSLATGTYYVKERKKPSGYRTDDAVHEVVINEGETTVITLTDEPITSWGQFRIEKSASDGASVSDTIPLTGAEFTIDYYGETGVTKENISDKVPLKTWVVAVKKTFDGQNTLYKAELEDTYLIAEKSDELFRDRTGKAVLPLGTIAIRETKAAEGYLLQGYVDDADGRRLNNYPGESVIINLADD
;
A
#
# COMPACT_ATOMS: atom_id res chain seq x y z
N SER A 1 -33.11 -9.46 -20.08
CA SER A 1 -32.80 -10.28 -21.26
C SER A 1 -31.41 -10.88 -21.12
N GLN A 2 -31.44 -12.17 -21.13
CA GLN A 2 -30.35 -13.13 -21.15
C GLN A 2 -29.32 -12.86 -22.26
N ILE A 3 -28.05 -13.16 -21.98
CA ILE A 3 -27.18 -13.92 -22.87
C ILE A 3 -26.19 -14.68 -21.98
N GLN A 4 -26.25 -15.96 -22.00
CA GLN A 4 -25.46 -17.14 -21.81
C GLN A 4 -23.94 -16.93 -22.04
N GLU A 5 -23.16 -17.37 -21.08
CA GLU A 5 -22.32 -18.57 -20.95
C GLU A 5 -21.71 -19.14 -22.25
N GLU A 6 -20.39 -19.16 -22.26
CA GLU A 6 -19.64 -20.32 -22.76
C GLU A 6 -18.39 -20.55 -21.87
N SER A 7 -18.42 -21.71 -21.26
CA SER A 7 -17.36 -22.33 -20.46
C SER A 7 -16.49 -23.18 -21.38
N GLU A 8 -15.16 -23.08 -21.27
CA GLU A 8 -14.31 -24.20 -21.63
C GLU A 8 -13.50 -24.63 -20.40
N GLY A 9 -13.74 -25.89 -20.05
CA GLY A 9 -13.13 -26.59 -18.97
C GLY A 9 -11.74 -27.09 -19.27
N ILE A 10 -10.92 -27.13 -18.24
CA ILE A 10 -9.75 -28.01 -18.19
C ILE A 10 -9.91 -28.92 -16.99
N ALA A 11 -9.76 -30.20 -17.30
CA ALA A 11 -10.02 -31.36 -16.51
C ALA A 11 -9.25 -31.40 -15.17
N GLY A 12 -9.99 -31.84 -14.13
CA GLY A 12 -9.42 -32.27 -12.87
C GLY A 12 -8.80 -33.66 -12.99
N GLU A 13 -7.64 -33.83 -12.42
CA GLU A 13 -7.13 -35.15 -12.08
C GLU A 13 -7.39 -35.40 -10.60
N THR A 14 -8.24 -36.37 -10.36
CA THR A 14 -8.48 -37.01 -9.08
C THR A 14 -7.31 -37.92 -8.73
N PHE A 15 -6.65 -37.62 -7.60
CA PHE A 15 -5.77 -38.65 -6.98
C PHE A 15 -6.60 -39.55 -6.06
N THR A 16 -6.66 -40.78 -6.41
CA THR A 16 -7.14 -41.87 -5.58
C THR A 16 -6.08 -42.28 -4.55
N GLU A 17 -6.53 -42.48 -3.29
CA GLU A 17 -5.78 -43.22 -2.30
C GLU A 17 -5.47 -44.65 -2.80
N ASN A 18 -4.21 -45.00 -2.68
CA ASN A 18 -3.67 -46.28 -2.22
C ASN A 18 -2.30 -46.46 -2.82
N ASP A 19 -1.28 -46.44 -1.94
CA ASP A 19 -0.27 -47.48 -1.89
C ASP A 19 0.69 -47.20 -0.74
N VAL A 20 0.51 -47.99 0.30
CA VAL A 20 1.50 -48.15 1.38
C VAL A 20 2.59 -49.05 0.84
N GLU A 21 3.69 -48.49 0.46
CA GLU A 21 4.93 -49.29 0.36
C GLU A 21 5.82 -49.00 1.57
N THR A 22 5.97 -50.05 2.35
CA THR A 22 6.99 -50.22 3.38
C THR A 22 8.36 -50.29 2.72
N GLU A 23 9.14 -49.24 2.79
CA GLU A 23 10.57 -49.36 2.58
C GLU A 23 11.29 -49.67 3.89
N THR A 24 11.78 -50.89 3.92
CA THR A 24 12.74 -51.42 4.87
C THR A 24 14.03 -50.67 4.82
N GLY A 25 14.59 -50.47 6.01
CA GLY A 25 15.80 -49.74 6.30
C GLY A 25 16.99 -50.00 5.41
N ILE A 26 17.74 -48.97 5.23
CA ILE A 26 19.16 -49.09 4.90
C ILE A 26 19.94 -48.70 6.16
N GLU A 27 20.50 -49.72 6.77
CA GLU A 27 21.53 -49.59 7.80
C GLU A 27 22.80 -49.06 7.12
N ASP A 28 23.17 -47.82 7.41
CA ASP A 28 24.54 -47.35 7.20
C ASP A 28 25.34 -47.74 8.43
N SER A 29 25.93 -48.93 8.37
CA SER A 29 26.96 -49.37 9.30
C SER A 29 28.29 -48.70 8.95
N TYR A 30 28.66 -47.68 9.71
CA TYR A 30 30.07 -47.27 9.76
C TYR A 30 30.86 -48.28 10.59
N VAL A 31 31.60 -49.11 9.90
CA VAL A 31 32.62 -49.98 10.52
C VAL A 31 33.83 -49.10 10.85
N TYR A 32 34.02 -48.82 12.13
CA TYR A 32 35.31 -48.40 12.66
C TYR A 32 35.87 -49.54 13.51
N ASP A 33 36.92 -50.10 13.00
CA ASP A 33 37.93 -50.99 13.61
C ASP A 33 37.55 -51.68 14.94
N GLY A 34 37.03 -52.87 14.84
CA GLY A 34 37.40 -54.03 15.62
C GLY A 34 36.97 -54.17 17.07
N GLU A 35 36.12 -53.32 17.66
CA GLU A 35 35.53 -53.59 18.98
C GLU A 35 34.01 -53.49 18.96
N VAL A 36 33.37 -54.64 19.04
CA VAL A 36 31.92 -54.78 19.27
C VAL A 36 31.66 -54.41 20.72
N PHE A 37 31.25 -53.16 20.99
CA PHE A 37 30.57 -52.84 22.25
C PHE A 37 29.12 -53.30 22.14
N SER A 38 28.85 -54.47 22.67
CA SER A 38 27.48 -54.81 23.07
C SER A 38 27.10 -53.90 24.23
N GLU A 39 26.28 -52.84 23.96
CA GLU A 39 25.53 -52.21 25.03
C GLU A 39 24.58 -53.24 25.64
N VAL A 40 25.08 -53.92 26.61
CA VAL A 40 24.23 -54.57 27.60
C VAL A 40 23.61 -53.42 28.39
N ASN A 41 22.38 -53.11 28.11
CA ASN A 41 21.53 -52.34 29.02
C ASN A 41 21.45 -53.11 30.36
N GLU A 42 22.50 -52.99 31.15
CA GLU A 42 22.41 -53.29 32.58
C GLU A 42 21.44 -52.24 33.20
N TYR A 43 20.15 -52.57 33.23
CA TYR A 43 19.32 -52.07 34.30
C TYR A 43 19.98 -52.54 35.58
N SER A 44 20.95 -51.77 36.10
CA SER A 44 21.47 -52.02 37.43
C SER A 44 20.30 -51.84 38.37
N ALA A 45 19.82 -52.92 38.90
CA ALA A 45 18.76 -52.90 39.87
C ALA A 45 19.18 -51.93 40.98
N ARG A 46 18.47 -50.80 41.11
CA ARG A 46 18.76 -49.74 42.10
C ARG A 46 18.87 -50.44 43.45
N ALA A 47 19.98 -50.28 44.15
CA ALA A 47 20.20 -50.81 45.47
C ALA A 47 19.07 -50.31 46.41
N VAL A 48 18.30 -51.27 46.98
CA VAL A 48 17.24 -51.00 47.92
C VAL A 48 17.85 -50.55 49.23
N THR A 49 17.53 -49.32 49.69
CA THR A 49 17.95 -48.86 50.99
C THR A 49 16.99 -49.30 52.07
N LYS A 50 17.50 -49.84 53.15
CA LYS A 50 16.71 -50.31 54.29
C LYS A 50 16.97 -49.47 55.53
N GLY A 51 15.92 -49.36 56.38
CA GLY A 51 16.02 -48.70 57.65
C GLY A 51 15.07 -49.23 58.73
N LYS A 52 15.27 -48.93 59.96
CA LYS A 52 14.39 -49.27 61.09
C LYS A 52 13.66 -48.10 61.62
N ILE A 53 12.41 -48.29 61.98
CA ILE A 53 11.53 -47.24 62.55
C ILE A 53 11.61 -47.24 64.08
N ASP A 54 11.69 -46.03 64.62
CA ASP A 54 11.36 -45.69 66.01
C ASP A 54 10.37 -44.54 66.01
N TYR A 55 9.46 -44.52 66.98
CA TYR A 55 8.51 -43.43 67.16
C TYR A 55 8.12 -43.20 68.60
N THR A 56 7.71 -41.95 68.91
CA THR A 56 7.21 -41.56 70.23
C THR A 56 5.93 -40.74 70.07
N TYR A 57 4.99 -40.92 71.01
CA TYR A 57 3.78 -40.11 71.10
C TYR A 57 4.05 -38.80 71.77
N TRP A 58 3.48 -37.73 71.20
CA TRP A 58 3.41 -36.41 71.87
C TRP A 58 2.31 -35.56 71.21
N ALA A 59 2.20 -34.30 71.52
CA ALA A 59 1.42 -33.27 70.86
C ALA A 59 -0.13 -33.41 71.02
N ILE A 60 -0.72 -34.61 70.89
CA ILE A 60 -2.12 -34.86 71.14
C ILE A 60 -2.24 -35.87 72.26
N HIS A 61 -3.01 -35.54 73.31
CA HIS A 61 -3.19 -36.44 74.45
C HIS A 61 -4.15 -37.60 74.15
N GLN A 62 -3.79 -38.81 74.55
CA GLN A 62 -4.70 -39.96 74.50
C GLN A 62 -6.00 -39.63 75.26
N GLY A 63 -7.15 -40.01 74.66
CA GLY A 63 -8.47 -39.82 75.24
C GLY A 63 -9.14 -38.47 75.02
N ALA A 64 -8.45 -37.54 74.39
CA ALA A 64 -9.02 -36.25 73.96
C ALA A 64 -9.11 -36.15 72.41
N GLY A 65 -9.36 -37.29 71.76
CA GLY A 65 -9.30 -37.43 70.32
C GLY A 65 -10.23 -36.48 69.55
N PHE A 66 -9.86 -36.26 68.35
CA PHE A 66 -10.65 -35.47 67.38
C PHE A 66 -11.70 -36.31 66.64
N GLY A 67 -11.83 -37.61 67.04
CA GLY A 67 -12.59 -38.54 66.21
C GLY A 67 -11.99 -38.67 64.82
N ASN A 68 -12.79 -39.07 63.89
CA ASN A 68 -12.37 -39.22 62.49
C ASN A 68 -12.26 -37.86 61.77
N ILE A 69 -11.41 -36.94 62.28
CA ILE A 69 -11.23 -35.58 61.74
C ILE A 69 -10.61 -35.59 60.35
N LEU A 70 -9.86 -36.65 59.99
CA LEU A 70 -9.26 -36.82 58.68
C LEU A 70 -10.16 -37.59 57.70
N GLU A 71 -11.37 -37.99 58.14
CA GLU A 71 -12.38 -38.68 57.31
C GLU A 71 -11.85 -39.93 56.57
N ASP A 72 -10.96 -40.67 57.21
CA ASP A 72 -10.35 -41.89 56.64
C ASP A 72 -10.74 -43.15 57.38
N GLY A 73 -11.72 -43.06 58.27
CA GLY A 73 -12.24 -44.15 59.04
C GLY A 73 -11.50 -44.41 60.38
N ARG A 74 -10.53 -43.59 60.71
CA ARG A 74 -9.77 -43.69 61.96
C ARG A 74 -9.89 -42.42 62.78
N ASP A 75 -9.92 -42.62 64.10
CA ASP A 75 -9.87 -41.54 65.03
C ASP A 75 -8.44 -41.04 65.14
N LEU A 76 -8.27 -39.70 65.16
CA LEU A 76 -6.99 -39.03 65.41
C LEU A 76 -6.93 -38.69 66.91
N ASP A 77 -6.09 -39.40 67.64
CA ASP A 77 -5.91 -39.23 69.09
C ASP A 77 -4.48 -38.80 69.46
N HIS A 78 -3.53 -38.93 68.54
CA HIS A 78 -2.13 -38.51 68.75
C HIS A 78 -1.41 -38.20 67.48
N VAL A 79 -0.29 -37.49 67.59
CA VAL A 79 0.74 -37.36 66.54
C VAL A 79 2.01 -38.02 67.09
N GLY A 80 2.50 -39.03 66.39
CA GLY A 80 3.73 -39.73 66.73
C GLY A 80 4.91 -39.15 65.92
N CYS A 81 6.03 -38.87 66.62
CA CYS A 81 7.27 -38.60 65.91
C CYS A 81 7.86 -39.89 65.35
N ILE A 82 8.05 -39.90 64.05
CA ILE A 82 8.58 -41.05 63.34
C ILE A 82 10.05 -40.73 62.99
N MET A 83 10.96 -41.63 63.44
CA MET A 83 12.37 -41.57 63.08
C MET A 83 12.75 -42.86 62.38
N LEU A 84 13.42 -42.71 61.27
CA LEU A 84 13.91 -43.83 60.45
C LEU A 84 15.43 -43.89 60.56
N LYS A 85 16.00 -44.99 61.08
CA LYS A 85 17.42 -45.24 61.16
C LYS A 85 17.89 -45.90 59.86
N VAL A 86 18.68 -45.21 59.10
CA VAL A 86 19.28 -45.73 57.86
C VAL A 86 20.81 -45.77 58.09
N GLY A 87 21.36 -46.97 58.13
CA GLY A 87 22.74 -47.16 58.59
C GLY A 87 22.92 -46.61 60.00
N ASN A 88 23.84 -45.67 60.17
CA ASN A 88 24.11 -45.01 61.46
C ASN A 88 23.40 -43.62 61.61
N THR A 89 22.56 -43.25 60.65
CA THR A 89 21.91 -41.91 60.63
C THR A 89 20.40 -42.03 60.88
N TRP A 90 19.92 -41.21 61.80
CA TRP A 90 18.50 -41.02 62.03
C TRP A 90 17.93 -39.94 61.12
N LYS A 91 16.81 -40.23 60.41
CA LYS A 91 16.09 -39.29 59.56
C LYS A 91 14.70 -39.03 60.16
N THR A 92 14.29 -37.78 60.17
CA THR A 92 12.90 -37.44 60.49
C THR A 92 11.99 -37.97 59.38
N ALA A 93 11.00 -38.74 59.76
CA ALA A 93 10.01 -39.32 58.86
C ALA A 93 8.60 -38.83 59.20
N TYR A 94 7.73 -38.88 58.23
CA TYR A 94 6.33 -38.43 58.32
C TYR A 94 5.42 -39.49 57.77
N CYS A 95 4.25 -39.62 58.38
CA CYS A 95 3.21 -40.50 57.89
C CYS A 95 2.65 -39.96 56.56
N VAL A 96 2.71 -40.73 55.50
CA VAL A 96 2.10 -40.42 54.21
C VAL A 96 0.88 -41.32 53.91
N HIS A 97 0.45 -42.15 54.91
CA HIS A 97 -0.64 -43.10 54.79
C HIS A 97 -1.32 -43.26 56.18
N HIS A 98 -2.17 -42.29 56.56
CA HIS A 98 -2.70 -42.18 57.94
C HIS A 98 -3.57 -43.35 58.35
N ASN A 99 -4.35 -43.93 57.43
CA ASN A 99 -5.32 -45.00 57.78
C ASN A 99 -4.69 -46.40 57.92
N ALA A 100 -3.39 -46.51 58.04
CA ALA A 100 -2.67 -47.73 58.27
C ALA A 100 -1.90 -47.72 59.59
N ASP A 101 -1.62 -48.88 60.20
CA ASP A 101 -0.85 -48.99 61.46
C ASP A 101 0.66 -48.77 61.22
N LEU A 102 1.27 -48.07 62.12
CA LEU A 102 2.72 -47.92 62.22
C LEU A 102 3.23 -48.77 63.39
N LYS A 103 4.25 -49.56 63.15
CA LYS A 103 4.81 -50.37 64.22
C LYS A 103 6.31 -50.14 64.32
N GLY A 104 6.80 -49.81 65.50
CA GLY A 104 8.20 -49.61 65.81
C GLY A 104 9.00 -50.93 65.67
N GLY A 105 10.25 -50.79 65.33
CA GLY A 105 11.18 -51.90 65.24
C GLY A 105 11.15 -52.69 63.91
N HIS A 106 10.20 -52.38 63.02
CA HIS A 106 10.11 -52.99 61.70
C HIS A 106 11.17 -52.44 60.74
N GLU A 107 11.55 -53.28 59.78
CA GLU A 107 12.38 -52.89 58.68
C GLU A 107 11.56 -52.29 57.54
N TYR A 108 11.98 -51.12 57.09
CA TYR A 108 11.38 -50.40 55.98
C TYR A 108 12.39 -50.29 54.81
N ALA A 109 11.87 -50.28 53.62
CA ALA A 109 12.68 -50.12 52.43
C ALA A 109 12.09 -49.05 51.49
N ASP A 110 12.98 -48.38 50.74
CA ASP A 110 12.65 -47.30 49.79
C ASP A 110 12.02 -47.82 48.47
N THR A 111 11.26 -48.90 48.55
CA THR A 111 10.58 -49.54 47.41
C THR A 111 9.09 -49.16 47.31
N ALA A 112 8.65 -48.28 48.17
CA ALA A 112 7.24 -47.91 48.25
C ALA A 112 6.76 -47.10 47.05
N SER A 113 5.57 -47.46 46.59
CA SER A 113 4.91 -46.81 45.47
C SER A 113 3.58 -46.13 45.87
N TYR A 114 3.40 -45.79 47.15
CA TYR A 114 2.14 -45.24 47.66
C TYR A 114 1.82 -43.86 47.06
N LEU A 115 2.79 -43.00 46.97
CA LEU A 115 2.64 -41.70 46.32
C LEU A 115 2.79 -41.83 44.81
N THR A 116 1.85 -42.53 44.15
CA THR A 116 1.84 -42.71 42.70
C THR A 116 1.27 -41.49 41.97
N ASP A 117 0.40 -40.71 42.62
CA ASP A 117 -0.09 -39.45 42.12
C ASP A 117 1.04 -38.42 42.11
N SER A 118 1.40 -37.93 40.94
CA SER A 118 2.52 -37.02 40.74
C SER A 118 2.32 -35.67 41.47
N ASN A 119 1.07 -35.19 41.59
CA ASN A 119 0.76 -33.93 42.28
C ASN A 119 0.87 -34.10 43.79
N LYS A 120 0.35 -35.19 44.33
CA LYS A 120 0.51 -35.52 45.76
C LYS A 120 1.99 -35.68 46.11
N LYS A 121 2.77 -36.40 45.28
CA LYS A 121 4.22 -36.56 45.47
C LYS A 121 4.96 -35.25 45.49
N ARG A 122 4.65 -34.36 44.52
CA ARG A 122 5.23 -33.01 44.45
C ARG A 122 4.89 -32.15 45.66
N LEU A 123 3.63 -32.11 46.05
CA LEU A 123 3.16 -31.33 47.21
C LEU A 123 3.74 -31.88 48.55
N THR A 124 3.81 -33.21 48.70
CA THR A 124 4.51 -33.84 49.84
C THR A 124 5.97 -33.49 49.89
N GLY A 125 6.66 -33.50 48.75
CA GLY A 125 8.03 -33.08 48.63
C GLY A 125 8.21 -31.62 49.04
N LEU A 126 7.34 -30.69 48.64
CA LEU A 126 7.37 -29.30 49.08
C LEU A 126 7.11 -29.17 50.61
N ALA A 127 6.14 -29.93 51.14
CA ALA A 127 5.85 -29.95 52.58
C ALA A 127 7.06 -30.42 53.41
N LEU A 128 7.81 -31.43 52.88
CA LEU A 128 9.06 -31.89 53.53
C LEU A 128 10.20 -30.92 53.35
N TYR A 129 10.28 -30.27 52.21
CA TYR A 129 11.34 -29.28 51.92
C TYR A 129 11.21 -28.05 52.84
N TYR A 130 10.02 -27.49 52.99
CA TYR A 130 9.73 -26.33 53.83
C TYR A 130 9.44 -26.69 55.27
N GLY A 131 9.15 -27.97 55.54
CA GLY A 131 8.79 -28.48 56.83
C GLY A 131 9.96 -28.67 57.79
N PHE A 132 9.64 -29.17 58.93
CA PHE A 132 10.60 -29.34 60.02
C PHE A 132 11.38 -30.66 59.88
N ARG A 133 12.65 -30.63 60.24
CA ARG A 133 13.50 -31.81 60.39
C ARG A 133 14.32 -31.69 61.67
N PHE A 134 14.28 -32.75 62.48
CA PHE A 134 15.08 -32.77 63.70
C PHE A 134 16.57 -32.73 63.36
N SER A 135 17.28 -31.81 64.00
CA SER A 135 18.73 -31.72 63.92
C SER A 135 19.37 -32.22 65.22
N GLY A 136 20.19 -33.21 65.08
CA GLY A 136 20.90 -33.75 66.24
C GLY A 136 20.08 -34.57 67.25
N TRP A 137 18.76 -34.79 66.99
CA TRP A 137 17.99 -35.68 67.84
C TRP A 137 18.28 -37.15 67.49
N ASN A 138 18.48 -37.95 68.57
CA ASN A 138 18.86 -39.35 68.40
C ASN A 138 18.02 -40.21 69.37
N PRO A 139 17.07 -41.01 68.86
CA PRO A 139 16.28 -41.91 69.64
C PRO A 139 17.07 -42.91 70.47
N ASP A 140 18.25 -43.32 69.99
CA ASP A 140 19.12 -44.24 70.77
C ASP A 140 19.54 -43.65 72.13
N LYS A 141 19.53 -42.32 72.27
CA LYS A 141 19.87 -41.61 73.50
C LYS A 141 18.62 -41.39 74.41
N LYS A 142 17.48 -41.86 74.04
CA LYS A 142 16.16 -41.73 74.75
C LYS A 142 15.84 -40.29 75.16
N THR A 143 16.28 -39.28 74.37
CA THR A 143 15.92 -37.88 74.59
C THR A 143 14.61 -37.58 73.92
N VAL A 144 13.73 -36.80 74.57
CA VAL A 144 12.46 -36.33 74.00
C VAL A 144 12.72 -34.98 73.31
N PRO A 145 12.19 -34.74 72.12
CA PRO A 145 12.27 -33.44 71.49
C PRO A 145 11.68 -32.34 72.34
N GLY A 146 12.20 -31.13 72.25
CA GLY A 146 11.60 -29.97 72.88
C GLY A 146 10.24 -29.62 72.31
N ASP A 147 9.43 -28.91 73.09
CA ASP A 147 8.04 -28.63 72.71
C ASP A 147 7.92 -27.85 71.42
N SER A 148 8.81 -26.88 71.19
CA SER A 148 8.85 -26.13 69.92
C SER A 148 9.08 -27.03 68.72
N ASP A 149 9.96 -28.02 68.85
CA ASP A 149 10.24 -28.98 67.78
C ASP A 149 9.09 -29.95 67.55
N LYS A 150 8.39 -30.39 68.61
CA LYS A 150 7.17 -31.16 68.55
C LYS A 150 6.09 -30.42 67.78
N GLY A 151 5.89 -29.10 68.08
CA GLY A 151 4.92 -28.28 67.39
C GLY A 151 5.19 -28.12 65.88
N LYS A 152 6.48 -27.86 65.54
CA LYS A 152 6.87 -27.78 64.12
C LYS A 152 6.73 -29.10 63.39
N TYR A 153 7.06 -30.22 64.00
CA TYR A 153 6.84 -31.54 63.45
C TYR A 153 5.35 -31.79 63.23
N THR A 154 4.48 -31.52 64.22
CA THR A 154 3.04 -31.62 64.10
C THR A 154 2.50 -30.82 62.91
N ALA A 155 2.91 -29.57 62.78
CA ALA A 155 2.51 -28.71 61.71
C ALA A 155 2.87 -29.28 60.32
N THR A 156 4.08 -29.85 60.19
CA THR A 156 4.53 -30.48 58.95
C THR A 156 3.72 -31.76 58.64
N GLN A 157 3.50 -32.61 59.68
CA GLN A 157 2.70 -33.81 59.54
C GLN A 157 1.24 -33.50 59.11
N VAL A 158 0.66 -32.49 59.71
CA VAL A 158 -0.70 -32.04 59.38
C VAL A 158 -0.78 -31.54 57.95
N MET A 159 0.24 -30.80 57.47
CA MET A 159 0.27 -30.38 56.06
C MET A 159 0.29 -31.58 55.11
N ILE A 160 1.09 -32.59 55.42
CA ILE A 160 1.13 -33.86 54.62
C ILE A 160 -0.20 -34.55 54.63
N TRP A 161 -0.92 -34.64 55.78
CA TRP A 161 -2.23 -35.23 55.86
C TRP A 161 -3.29 -34.48 55.05
N MET A 162 -3.24 -33.12 54.99
CA MET A 162 -4.14 -32.35 54.13
C MET A 162 -3.92 -32.69 52.65
N ILE A 163 -2.67 -32.91 52.27
CA ILE A 163 -2.26 -33.30 50.91
C ILE A 163 -2.77 -34.77 50.63
N GLU A 164 -2.53 -35.65 51.55
CA GLU A 164 -2.97 -37.03 51.46
C GLU A 164 -4.48 -37.14 51.25
N ARG A 165 -5.27 -36.39 52.02
CA ARG A 165 -6.72 -36.33 51.89
C ARG A 165 -7.23 -35.71 50.59
N GLY A 166 -6.36 -35.05 49.81
CA GLY A 166 -6.76 -34.34 48.62
C GLY A 166 -7.62 -33.09 48.92
N TRP A 167 -7.50 -32.52 50.14
CA TRP A 167 -8.26 -31.32 50.51
C TRP A 167 -7.64 -30.05 50.00
N TYR A 168 -7.32 -30.02 48.72
CA TYR A 168 -6.66 -28.90 48.04
C TYR A 168 -7.09 -28.79 46.59
N THR A 169 -6.79 -27.65 45.98
CA THR A 169 -6.70 -27.47 44.54
C THR A 169 -5.26 -27.30 44.15
N TYR A 170 -4.86 -27.85 43.02
CA TYR A 170 -3.51 -27.70 42.48
C TYR A 170 -3.54 -27.73 40.98
N ASP A 171 -2.90 -26.73 40.38
CA ASP A 171 -2.67 -26.66 38.95
C ASP A 171 -1.20 -26.98 38.64
N ALA A 172 -0.93 -28.10 38.00
CA ALA A 172 0.42 -28.53 37.68
C ALA A 172 1.13 -27.62 36.68
N ASN A 173 0.41 -26.85 35.88
CA ASN A 173 0.97 -25.90 34.91
C ASN A 173 1.40 -24.58 35.56
N THR A 174 0.61 -24.08 36.48
CA THR A 174 0.88 -22.80 37.18
C THR A 174 1.49 -23.00 38.55
N TYR A 175 1.52 -24.22 39.08
CA TYR A 175 1.89 -24.60 40.45
C TYR A 175 1.02 -23.93 41.53
N ALA A 176 -0.13 -23.39 41.13
CA ALA A 176 -1.06 -22.80 42.08
C ALA A 176 -1.58 -23.83 43.01
N PHE A 177 -1.28 -23.66 44.33
CA PHE A 177 -1.68 -24.55 45.40
C PHE A 177 -2.57 -23.85 46.38
N GLN A 178 -3.73 -24.44 46.71
CA GLN A 178 -4.61 -23.86 47.69
C GLN A 178 -5.32 -24.96 48.47
N LEU A 179 -5.20 -24.92 49.81
CA LEU A 179 -6.01 -25.75 50.72
C LEU A 179 -7.44 -25.24 50.72
N ASN A 180 -8.42 -26.19 50.77
CA ASN A 180 -9.79 -25.81 50.94
C ASN A 180 -10.10 -25.45 52.41
N THR A 181 -11.28 -24.88 52.67
CA THR A 181 -11.70 -24.44 54.02
C THR A 181 -11.70 -25.57 55.04
N LYS A 182 -12.06 -26.80 54.61
CA LYS A 182 -12.04 -27.97 55.47
C LYS A 182 -10.65 -28.34 55.95
N ALA A 183 -9.65 -28.32 55.04
CA ALA A 183 -8.26 -28.54 55.36
C ALA A 183 -7.72 -27.50 56.36
N ILE A 184 -8.03 -26.24 56.14
CA ILE A 184 -7.59 -25.14 57.02
C ILE A 184 -8.19 -25.28 58.41
N ASN A 185 -9.48 -25.58 58.50
CA ASN A 185 -10.18 -25.77 59.80
C ASN A 185 -9.64 -26.99 60.56
N ALA A 186 -9.45 -28.10 59.87
CA ALA A 186 -8.90 -29.31 60.49
C ALA A 186 -7.47 -29.09 60.98
N ALA A 187 -6.61 -28.46 60.12
CA ALA A 187 -5.25 -28.15 60.48
C ALA A 187 -5.15 -27.22 61.70
N LYS A 188 -5.97 -26.15 61.72
CA LYS A 188 -6.03 -25.26 62.86
C LYS A 188 -6.42 -25.97 64.12
N LYS A 189 -7.49 -26.77 64.08
CA LYS A 189 -8.00 -27.53 65.26
C LYS A 189 -6.95 -28.49 65.79
N ILE A 190 -6.23 -29.22 64.93
CA ILE A 190 -5.17 -30.16 65.36
C ILE A 190 -3.98 -29.40 65.94
N CYS A 191 -3.50 -28.36 65.27
CA CYS A 191 -2.37 -27.56 65.73
C CYS A 191 -2.66 -26.82 67.03
N ASP A 192 -3.80 -26.15 67.21
CA ASP A 192 -4.19 -25.43 68.41
C ASP A 192 -4.25 -26.36 69.63
N LYS A 193 -4.69 -27.61 69.46
CA LYS A 193 -4.73 -28.57 70.55
C LYS A 193 -3.38 -29.14 70.88
N SER A 194 -2.47 -29.26 69.92
CA SER A 194 -1.11 -29.68 70.17
C SER A 194 -0.28 -28.62 70.91
N ASP A 195 -0.74 -27.36 70.93
CA ASP A 195 -0.14 -26.22 71.58
C ASP A 195 -0.57 -26.05 73.05
N GLN A 196 -1.18 -27.05 73.70
CA GLN A 196 -1.53 -26.97 75.13
C GLN A 196 -0.33 -26.85 76.06
N SER A 197 0.88 -26.82 75.53
CA SER A 197 2.12 -26.47 76.22
C SER A 197 2.63 -25.13 75.66
N PRO A 198 3.31 -24.29 76.43
CA PRO A 198 3.60 -22.87 76.09
C PRO A 198 4.64 -22.68 74.99
N VAL A 199 4.51 -23.36 73.90
CA VAL A 199 5.49 -23.37 72.83
C VAL A 199 4.84 -22.84 71.56
N GLY A 200 5.40 -21.79 71.04
CA GLY A 200 4.98 -21.06 69.88
C GLY A 200 4.16 -21.83 68.86
N SER A 201 3.15 -21.20 68.41
CA SER A 201 2.02 -21.75 67.67
C SER A 201 2.42 -22.70 66.54
N SER A 202 2.09 -23.97 66.66
CA SER A 202 2.20 -24.98 65.59
C SER A 202 1.43 -24.54 64.37
N TYR A 203 0.29 -23.87 64.55
CA TYR A 203 -0.48 -23.33 63.46
C TYR A 203 0.22 -22.21 62.70
N ASP A 204 1.00 -21.37 63.38
CA ASP A 204 1.82 -20.33 62.72
C ASP A 204 2.90 -20.98 61.84
N TYR A 205 3.50 -22.05 62.29
CA TYR A 205 4.46 -22.81 61.49
C TYR A 205 3.78 -23.49 60.29
N PHE A 206 2.58 -24.05 60.50
CA PHE A 206 1.77 -24.57 59.40
C PHE A 206 1.46 -23.51 58.35
N LYS A 207 1.05 -22.31 58.77
CA LYS A 207 0.81 -21.17 57.85
C LYS A 207 2.10 -20.78 57.10
N THR A 208 3.24 -20.86 57.75
CA THR A 208 4.53 -20.58 57.13
C THR A 208 4.86 -21.58 56.03
N ILE A 209 4.69 -22.89 56.27
CA ILE A 209 4.86 -23.93 55.27
C ILE A 209 3.87 -23.68 54.11
N TYR A 210 2.58 -23.47 54.43
CA TYR A 210 1.55 -23.23 53.45
C TYR A 210 1.86 -22.05 52.52
N SER A 211 2.25 -20.91 53.07
CA SER A 211 2.63 -19.74 52.33
C SER A 211 3.82 -19.97 51.40
N LYS A 212 4.86 -20.68 51.90
CA LYS A 212 6.02 -21.04 51.05
C LYS A 212 5.63 -22.00 49.92
N MET A 213 4.73 -22.95 50.18
CA MET A 213 4.22 -23.86 49.13
C MET A 213 3.41 -23.09 48.07
N GLN A 214 2.56 -22.14 48.50
CA GLN A 214 1.78 -21.31 47.62
C GLN A 214 2.67 -20.44 46.68
N THR A 215 3.79 -19.94 47.22
CA THR A 215 4.68 -19.05 46.48
C THR A 215 5.77 -19.78 45.69
N PHE A 216 5.92 -21.10 45.87
CA PHE A 216 7.00 -21.89 45.23
C PHE A 216 7.10 -21.67 43.76
N GLY A 217 5.97 -21.73 43.10
CA GLY A 217 5.87 -21.62 41.65
C GLY A 217 5.46 -20.26 41.12
N THR A 218 5.32 -19.25 41.96
CA THR A 218 4.88 -17.93 41.51
C THR A 218 5.86 -17.34 40.52
N VAL A 219 5.34 -16.84 39.39
CA VAL A 219 6.09 -16.14 38.37
C VAL A 219 5.72 -14.65 38.37
N PRO A 220 6.55 -13.78 37.77
CA PRO A 220 6.16 -12.40 37.58
C PRO A 220 4.81 -12.30 36.85
N SER A 221 3.95 -11.40 37.29
CA SER A 221 2.52 -11.34 36.88
C SER A 221 2.30 -11.11 35.38
N PHE A 222 3.31 -10.60 34.68
CA PHE A 222 3.28 -10.34 33.24
C PHE A 222 3.88 -11.46 32.40
N THR A 223 4.31 -12.58 33.02
CA THR A 223 4.98 -13.70 32.35
C THR A 223 4.11 -14.97 32.37
N TYR A 224 4.51 -15.96 31.58
CA TYR A 224 3.80 -17.23 31.42
C TYR A 224 4.77 -18.40 31.57
N ARG A 225 4.27 -19.52 32.07
CA ARG A 225 5.09 -20.71 32.33
C ARG A 225 5.55 -21.43 31.07
N SER A 226 4.80 -21.32 30.01
CA SER A 226 5.16 -21.89 28.72
C SER A 226 5.27 -20.78 27.69
N GLU A 227 6.20 -20.94 26.77
CA GLU A 227 6.35 -20.03 25.65
C GLU A 227 5.09 -19.96 24.77
N ASN A 228 4.44 -21.12 24.58
CA ASN A 228 3.25 -21.20 23.74
C ASN A 228 2.07 -20.43 24.33
N SER A 229 1.93 -20.35 25.64
CA SER A 229 0.87 -19.61 26.32
C SER A 229 1.18 -18.12 26.49
N ALA A 230 2.42 -17.70 26.25
CA ALA A 230 2.85 -16.32 26.40
C ALA A 230 2.15 -15.41 25.40
N GLN A 231 1.45 -14.40 25.91
CA GLN A 231 0.81 -13.38 25.10
C GLN A 231 1.82 -12.34 24.64
N ILE A 232 1.58 -11.82 23.42
CA ILE A 232 2.44 -10.78 22.82
C ILE A 232 2.10 -9.44 23.45
N ARG A 233 3.15 -8.72 23.89
CA ARG A 233 3.10 -7.34 24.34
C ARG A 233 3.75 -6.43 23.31
N ASN A 234 3.08 -5.35 22.95
CA ASN A 234 3.61 -4.39 21.99
C ASN A 234 4.45 -3.34 22.72
N MET A 235 5.66 -3.13 22.23
CA MET A 235 6.49 -1.99 22.63
C MET A 235 6.03 -0.75 21.88
N GLY A 236 6.01 0.40 22.52
CA GLY A 236 5.75 1.70 21.92
C GLY A 236 7.04 2.48 21.73
N TYR A 237 7.04 3.43 20.80
CA TYR A 237 8.22 4.24 20.49
C TYR A 237 8.26 5.53 21.29
N ASP A 238 9.36 5.75 21.97
CA ASP A 238 9.65 6.99 22.66
C ASP A 238 10.50 7.91 21.76
N PHE A 239 9.90 8.98 21.28
CA PHE A 239 10.55 9.95 20.41
C PHE A 239 11.58 10.85 21.13
N GLN A 240 11.64 10.83 22.46
CA GLN A 240 12.65 11.56 23.20
C GLN A 240 13.96 10.77 23.26
N THR A 241 13.87 9.46 23.45
CA THR A 241 15.02 8.56 23.52
C THR A 241 15.34 7.88 22.20
N ASN A 242 14.45 8.00 21.20
CA ASN A 242 14.51 7.34 19.91
C ASN A 242 14.62 5.81 20.03
N GLN A 243 13.81 5.23 20.91
CA GLN A 243 13.78 3.80 21.17
C GLN A 243 12.36 3.28 21.35
N TYR A 244 12.14 2.02 21.00
CA TYR A 244 10.98 1.28 21.43
C TYR A 244 11.14 0.93 22.90
N VAL A 245 10.10 1.15 23.69
CA VAL A 245 10.10 0.94 25.14
C VAL A 245 8.89 0.14 25.58
N LEU A 246 9.07 -0.68 26.62
CA LEU A 246 7.97 -1.37 27.29
C LEU A 246 8.32 -1.47 28.77
N LYS A 247 7.42 -1.02 29.62
CA LYS A 247 7.56 -1.08 31.08
C LYS A 247 6.51 -2.03 31.65
N LEU A 248 6.95 -3.05 32.38
CA LEU A 248 6.10 -4.08 32.97
C LEU A 248 6.32 -4.15 34.48
N THR A 249 5.27 -3.94 35.27
CA THR A 249 5.33 -4.01 36.72
C THR A 249 4.81 -5.35 37.18
N ASP A 250 5.58 -6.05 37.99
CA ASP A 250 5.21 -7.31 38.62
C ASP A 250 4.38 -7.08 39.88
N THR A 251 3.10 -7.40 39.81
CA THR A 251 2.17 -7.30 40.96
C THR A 251 2.31 -8.48 41.93
N ASN A 252 2.99 -9.55 41.52
CA ASN A 252 3.27 -10.70 42.37
C ASN A 252 4.50 -10.50 43.27
N ASN A 253 5.26 -9.42 43.04
CA ASN A 253 6.46 -9.07 43.80
C ASN A 253 7.56 -10.14 43.85
N VAL A 254 7.70 -10.92 42.78
CA VAL A 254 8.70 -12.01 42.69
C VAL A 254 9.76 -11.78 41.60
N LEU A 255 9.68 -10.68 40.84
CA LEU A 255 10.61 -10.36 39.78
C LEU A 255 12.08 -10.34 40.21
N SER A 256 12.36 -9.92 41.46
CA SER A 256 13.71 -9.92 42.01
C SER A 256 14.35 -11.31 42.10
N MET A 257 13.53 -12.35 42.17
CA MET A 257 13.98 -13.76 42.26
C MET A 257 14.33 -14.37 40.88
N TYR A 258 14.03 -13.69 39.79
CA TYR A 258 14.23 -14.15 38.42
C TYR A 258 15.32 -13.35 37.74
N ASP A 259 16.17 -14.03 37.00
CA ASP A 259 17.14 -13.40 36.10
C ASP A 259 16.63 -13.45 34.68
N VAL A 260 16.91 -12.41 33.91
CA VAL A 260 16.65 -12.41 32.46
C VAL A 260 17.70 -13.27 31.80
N SER A 261 17.32 -14.41 31.29
CA SER A 261 18.23 -15.41 30.73
C SER A 261 18.35 -15.35 29.21
N GLU A 262 17.29 -14.91 28.53
CA GLU A 262 17.28 -14.76 27.06
C GLU A 262 16.48 -13.53 26.67
N VAL A 263 16.97 -12.77 25.67
CA VAL A 263 16.32 -11.63 25.05
C VAL A 263 16.49 -11.70 23.53
N PRO A 264 15.55 -11.21 22.74
CA PRO A 264 15.70 -11.09 21.30
C PRO A 264 16.87 -10.17 20.91
N ASN A 265 17.43 -10.36 19.73
CA ASN A 265 18.48 -9.48 19.22
C ASN A 265 17.99 -8.03 19.16
N GLY A 266 18.84 -7.10 19.58
CA GLY A 266 18.55 -5.68 19.62
C GLY A 266 17.72 -5.23 20.84
N VAL A 267 17.30 -6.16 21.71
CA VAL A 267 16.56 -5.86 22.94
C VAL A 267 17.48 -5.80 24.13
N THR A 268 17.31 -4.78 24.95
CA THR A 268 17.93 -4.67 26.28
C THR A 268 16.86 -4.76 27.35
N ALA A 269 17.11 -5.54 28.39
CA ALA A 269 16.20 -5.70 29.52
C ALA A 269 16.88 -5.23 30.81
N GLN A 270 16.19 -4.39 31.59
CA GLN A 270 16.68 -3.87 32.87
C GLN A 270 15.61 -4.04 33.94
N LYS A 271 16.00 -4.65 35.07
CA LYS A 271 15.15 -4.76 36.26
C LYS A 271 15.38 -3.55 37.17
N THR A 272 14.30 -2.92 37.62
CA THR A 272 14.34 -1.84 38.62
C THR A 272 13.24 -2.10 39.66
N GLY A 273 13.60 -2.64 40.82
CA GLY A 273 12.62 -3.11 41.81
C GLY A 273 11.72 -4.19 41.20
N ASN A 274 10.40 -3.97 41.26
CA ASN A 274 9.38 -4.86 40.65
C ASN A 274 9.05 -4.55 39.22
N THR A 275 9.88 -3.78 38.52
CA THR A 275 9.63 -3.39 37.14
C THR A 275 10.70 -3.95 36.20
N LEU A 276 10.26 -4.56 35.12
CA LEU A 276 11.08 -4.92 33.96
C LEU A 276 10.90 -3.84 32.90
N ASN A 277 12.00 -3.17 32.54
CA ASN A 277 12.07 -2.19 31.46
C ASN A 277 12.76 -2.82 30.26
N LEU A 278 12.12 -2.75 29.11
CA LEU A 278 12.61 -3.29 27.86
C LEU A 278 12.82 -2.16 26.85
N TYR A 279 13.94 -2.21 26.13
CA TYR A 279 14.35 -1.21 25.14
C TYR A 279 14.80 -1.88 23.86
N SER A 280 14.48 -1.27 22.71
CA SER A 280 15.01 -1.67 21.40
C SER A 280 15.20 -0.45 20.52
N SER A 281 16.34 -0.38 19.82
CA SER A 281 16.59 0.66 18.80
C SER A 281 16.04 0.29 17.41
N VAL A 282 15.58 -0.94 17.23
CA VAL A 282 15.07 -1.48 15.96
C VAL A 282 13.67 -2.06 16.14
N PRO A 283 12.84 -2.10 15.09
CA PRO A 283 11.55 -2.77 15.16
C PRO A 283 11.72 -4.28 15.37
N ILE A 284 10.72 -4.90 16.00
CA ILE A 284 10.61 -6.35 16.22
C ILE A 284 9.31 -6.79 15.55
N THR A 285 9.40 -7.15 14.28
CA THR A 285 8.23 -7.42 13.43
C THR A 285 7.59 -8.78 13.66
N SER A 286 8.39 -9.76 14.11
CA SER A 286 7.92 -11.06 14.60
C SER A 286 8.03 -11.12 16.12
N ALA A 287 7.21 -11.98 16.74
CA ALA A 287 7.22 -12.11 18.20
C ALA A 287 8.58 -12.57 18.72
N GLY A 288 9.26 -11.70 19.45
CA GLY A 288 10.51 -12.00 20.16
C GLY A 288 10.23 -12.56 21.54
N VAL A 289 10.92 -13.63 21.92
CA VAL A 289 10.75 -14.31 23.21
C VAL A 289 11.75 -13.76 24.21
N ILE A 290 11.26 -13.38 25.38
CA ILE A 290 12.08 -13.09 26.56
C ILE A 290 11.85 -14.20 27.56
N LYS A 291 12.93 -14.78 28.05
CA LYS A 291 12.90 -15.82 29.06
C LYS A 291 13.52 -15.32 30.35
N LEU A 292 12.80 -15.52 31.43
CA LEU A 292 13.31 -15.31 32.78
C LEU A 292 13.41 -16.65 33.49
N SER A 293 14.43 -16.80 34.31
CA SER A 293 14.72 -18.05 35.02
C SER A 293 15.09 -17.77 36.48
N LYS A 294 14.66 -18.65 37.36
CA LYS A 294 15.21 -18.72 38.70
C LYS A 294 15.68 -20.12 39.05
N LYS A 295 16.72 -20.23 39.86
CA LYS A 295 17.14 -21.52 40.40
C LYS A 295 16.05 -22.07 41.30
N SER A 296 15.70 -23.32 41.12
CA SER A 296 14.67 -24.02 41.82
C SER A 296 15.02 -25.52 41.87
N PHE A 297 14.04 -26.36 42.15
CA PHE A 297 14.22 -27.80 42.26
C PHE A 297 12.96 -28.56 41.80
N LYS A 298 13.13 -29.84 41.51
CA LYS A 298 12.03 -30.76 41.24
C LYS A 298 11.45 -31.23 42.58
N ALA A 299 10.33 -30.67 42.96
CA ALA A 299 9.73 -30.89 44.28
C ALA A 299 9.39 -32.39 44.56
N GLU A 300 8.95 -33.13 43.51
CA GLU A 300 8.69 -34.57 43.59
C GLU A 300 9.92 -35.42 43.97
N THR A 301 11.11 -34.91 43.82
CA THR A 301 12.36 -35.60 44.18
C THR A 301 12.78 -35.34 45.60
N ALA A 302 12.12 -34.39 46.31
CA ALA A 302 12.40 -34.05 47.72
C ALA A 302 11.87 -35.09 48.74
N VAL A 303 11.13 -36.09 48.25
CA VAL A 303 10.55 -37.15 49.13
C VAL A 303 11.07 -38.53 48.75
N THR A 304 11.53 -39.30 49.71
CA THR A 304 11.69 -40.76 49.60
C THR A 304 10.58 -41.44 50.39
N VAL A 305 9.83 -42.33 49.74
CA VAL A 305 8.75 -43.08 50.40
C VAL A 305 9.25 -44.46 50.77
N TRP A 306 8.95 -44.89 51.99
CA TRP A 306 9.39 -46.16 52.56
C TRP A 306 8.19 -46.99 52.94
N SER A 307 8.29 -48.31 52.71
CA SER A 307 7.28 -49.29 53.10
C SER A 307 7.83 -50.38 53.96
N ASP A 308 6.98 -50.92 54.84
CA ASP A 308 7.31 -52.10 55.67
C ASP A 308 7.55 -53.30 54.75
N GLN A 309 8.65 -54.00 55.03
CA GLN A 309 9.05 -55.17 54.26
C GLN A 309 8.58 -56.49 54.80
N THR A 310 7.98 -56.46 56.01
CA THR A 310 7.50 -57.67 56.70
C THR A 310 6.02 -57.87 56.61
N ILE A 311 5.24 -56.80 56.61
CA ILE A 311 3.78 -56.83 56.59
C ILE A 311 3.23 -55.85 55.52
N SER A 312 2.52 -56.44 54.55
CA SER A 312 1.78 -55.65 53.56
C SER A 312 0.62 -54.88 54.23
N GLY A 313 0.46 -53.63 53.89
CA GLY A 313 -0.61 -52.76 54.38
C GLY A 313 -0.26 -51.92 55.63
N TYR A 314 0.94 -52.02 56.14
CA TYR A 314 1.39 -51.08 57.16
C TYR A 314 1.61 -49.68 56.61
N GLN A 315 1.59 -48.67 57.51
CA GLN A 315 1.74 -47.26 57.21
C GLN A 315 3.02 -46.99 56.45
N GLN A 316 2.90 -46.36 55.30
CA GLN A 316 4.05 -45.87 54.56
C GLN A 316 4.47 -44.48 55.13
N ILE A 317 5.76 -44.23 55.04
CA ILE A 317 6.36 -43.01 55.57
C ILE A 317 7.18 -42.29 54.48
N GLY A 318 7.24 -40.98 54.57
CA GLY A 318 8.05 -40.12 53.76
C GLY A 318 9.22 -39.49 54.52
N THR A 319 10.39 -39.49 53.94
CA THR A 319 11.54 -38.76 54.48
C THR A 319 12.01 -37.71 53.47
N TYR A 320 12.52 -36.62 53.96
CA TYR A 320 13.19 -35.63 53.12
C TYR A 320 14.46 -36.21 52.43
N LYS A 321 14.62 -35.88 51.18
CA LYS A 321 15.83 -36.10 50.41
C LYS A 321 16.17 -34.77 49.73
N GLU A 322 17.46 -34.45 49.61
CA GLU A 322 17.87 -33.28 48.86
C GLU A 322 17.34 -33.37 47.42
N PRO A 323 16.52 -32.42 46.96
CA PRO A 323 15.90 -32.50 45.64
C PRO A 323 16.86 -32.23 44.51
N GLU A 324 16.54 -32.78 43.34
CA GLU A 324 17.24 -32.43 42.13
C GLU A 324 17.04 -30.96 41.78
N THR A 325 18.10 -30.29 41.44
CA THR A 325 18.05 -28.87 40.99
C THR A 325 17.35 -28.78 39.67
N ALA A 326 16.60 -27.71 39.44
CA ALA A 326 15.97 -27.38 38.19
C ALA A 326 15.82 -25.87 38.08
N ASP A 327 15.79 -25.38 36.82
CA ASP A 327 15.46 -23.99 36.61
C ASP A 327 13.95 -23.86 36.39
N LEU A 328 13.37 -22.86 37.03
CA LEU A 328 12.00 -22.49 36.82
C LEU A 328 11.96 -21.34 35.82
N ASN A 329 11.53 -21.68 34.60
CA ASN A 329 11.47 -20.76 33.49
C ASN A 329 10.12 -20.11 33.33
N THR A 330 10.11 -18.89 32.84
CA THR A 330 8.91 -18.15 32.51
C THR A 330 9.17 -17.25 31.30
N TYR A 331 8.14 -16.97 30.54
CA TYR A 331 8.21 -16.41 29.20
C TYR A 331 7.35 -15.19 29.02
N LEU A 332 7.79 -14.30 28.22
CA LEU A 332 7.11 -13.11 27.73
C LEU A 332 7.38 -12.99 26.24
N LYS A 333 6.38 -12.63 25.45
CA LYS A 333 6.54 -12.31 24.03
C LYS A 333 6.35 -10.82 23.79
N ILE A 334 7.20 -10.26 22.95
CA ILE A 334 7.17 -8.85 22.59
C ILE A 334 7.19 -8.64 21.09
N THR A 335 6.58 -7.55 20.64
CA THR A 335 6.76 -6.99 19.31
C THR A 335 6.98 -5.50 19.38
N ALA A 336 7.68 -4.94 18.42
CA ALA A 336 7.82 -3.52 18.16
C ALA A 336 7.47 -3.29 16.69
N GLN A 337 6.20 -3.01 16.45
CA GLN A 337 5.67 -2.94 15.08
C GLN A 337 6.06 -1.64 14.41
N SER A 338 6.45 -1.75 13.15
CA SER A 338 6.72 -0.62 12.27
C SER A 338 5.80 -0.62 11.05
N VAL A 339 5.74 0.51 10.39
CA VAL A 339 5.03 0.72 9.12
C VAL A 339 5.98 1.23 8.06
N THR A 340 5.65 0.98 6.82
CA THR A 340 6.36 1.47 5.64
C THR A 340 5.47 2.42 4.87
N MET A 341 6.03 3.52 4.40
CA MET A 341 5.34 4.54 3.62
C MET A 341 6.07 4.75 2.31
N THR A 342 5.37 4.69 1.19
CA THR A 342 5.90 4.98 -0.14
C THR A 342 5.22 6.21 -0.71
N ALA A 343 6.00 7.16 -1.19
CA ALA A 343 5.56 8.26 -2.03
C ALA A 343 5.88 7.94 -3.48
N GLU A 344 4.91 8.08 -4.37
CA GLU A 344 5.06 7.90 -5.81
C GLU A 344 4.50 9.10 -6.53
N LYS A 345 5.19 9.55 -7.57
CA LYS A 345 4.75 10.64 -8.41
C LYS A 345 4.35 10.14 -9.80
N VAL A 346 3.19 10.56 -10.23
CA VAL A 346 2.69 10.33 -11.60
C VAL A 346 2.51 11.68 -12.28
N TRP A 347 3.04 11.83 -13.47
CA TRP A 347 2.89 13.03 -14.27
C TRP A 347 1.90 12.76 -15.41
N ASN A 348 0.87 13.60 -15.50
CA ASN A 348 -0.09 13.59 -16.61
C ASN A 348 0.13 14.87 -17.44
N ASP A 349 1.18 14.88 -18.28
CA ASP A 349 1.71 16.03 -18.96
C ASP A 349 2.25 15.75 -20.37
N SER A 350 1.71 14.73 -21.03
CA SER A 350 2.11 14.32 -22.38
C SER A 350 3.63 14.11 -22.50
N ASP A 351 4.21 13.40 -21.53
CA ASP A 351 5.63 13.08 -21.45
C ASP A 351 6.55 14.30 -21.42
N ASN A 352 6.08 15.34 -20.75
CA ASN A 352 6.80 16.61 -20.57
C ASN A 352 7.15 17.33 -21.87
N ILE A 353 6.34 17.19 -22.93
CA ILE A 353 6.58 17.83 -24.24
C ILE A 353 6.73 19.35 -24.12
N TYR A 354 6.13 19.98 -23.11
CA TYR A 354 6.20 21.42 -22.87
C TYR A 354 7.36 21.84 -21.96
N GLY A 355 8.17 20.87 -21.45
CA GLY A 355 9.31 21.17 -20.58
C GLY A 355 8.93 21.81 -19.25
N LYS A 356 7.70 21.61 -18.75
CA LYS A 356 7.19 22.23 -17.53
C LYS A 356 7.46 21.39 -16.27
N ARG A 357 7.74 20.09 -16.43
CA ARG A 357 8.02 19.19 -15.32
C ARG A 357 9.27 19.64 -14.58
N PRO A 358 9.20 19.86 -13.25
CA PRO A 358 10.38 20.21 -12.47
C PRO A 358 11.37 19.03 -12.45
N SER A 359 12.66 19.31 -12.28
CA SER A 359 13.70 18.28 -12.18
C SER A 359 13.58 17.45 -10.91
N GLU A 360 13.00 18.02 -9.86
CA GLU A 360 12.76 17.39 -8.57
C GLU A 360 11.48 17.92 -7.94
N LEU A 361 10.87 17.09 -7.10
CA LEU A 361 9.67 17.42 -6.33
C LEU A 361 9.90 17.04 -4.87
N MET A 362 9.69 17.97 -3.97
CA MET A 362 9.76 17.70 -2.54
C MET A 362 8.42 17.21 -2.01
N VAL A 363 8.48 16.16 -1.19
CA VAL A 363 7.33 15.56 -0.51
C VAL A 363 7.64 15.45 0.96
N ASP A 364 6.78 15.97 1.80
CA ASP A 364 6.94 15.99 3.25
C ASP A 364 6.16 14.84 3.90
N LEU A 365 6.86 14.01 4.68
CA LEU A 365 6.26 12.98 5.52
C LEU A 365 5.96 13.56 6.91
N TYR A 366 4.71 13.51 7.30
CA TYR A 366 4.22 13.93 8.60
C TYR A 366 3.76 12.75 9.44
N ARG A 367 3.76 12.94 10.77
CA ARG A 367 3.11 12.05 11.73
C ARG A 367 2.16 12.82 12.63
N GLY A 368 1.12 12.14 13.10
CA GLY A 368 0.14 12.68 14.00
C GLY A 368 -0.61 11.61 14.79
N GLN A 369 -1.57 12.03 15.62
CA GLN A 369 -2.37 11.15 16.47
C GLN A 369 -3.67 10.68 15.80
N SER A 370 -4.03 11.26 14.67
CA SER A 370 -5.19 10.88 13.87
C SER A 370 -4.86 10.91 12.38
N LYS A 371 -5.70 10.26 11.56
CA LYS A 371 -5.53 10.27 10.11
C LYS A 371 -5.65 11.70 9.58
N GLY A 372 -4.66 12.11 8.79
CA GLY A 372 -4.59 13.46 8.21
C GLY A 372 -3.93 14.52 9.10
N ASP A 373 -3.57 14.17 10.34
CA ASP A 373 -2.87 15.07 11.25
C ASP A 373 -1.41 15.27 10.81
N LYS A 374 -0.98 16.51 10.73
CA LYS A 374 0.37 16.95 10.36
C LYS A 374 1.13 17.57 11.53
N ALA A 375 0.98 17.00 12.71
CA ALA A 375 1.52 17.59 13.94
C ALA A 375 3.05 17.70 13.91
N VAL A 376 3.75 16.72 13.34
CA VAL A 376 5.21 16.68 13.31
C VAL A 376 5.73 16.27 11.94
N LEU A 377 6.60 17.10 11.36
CA LEU A 377 7.38 16.72 10.17
C LEU A 377 8.41 15.67 10.57
N VAL A 378 8.35 14.53 9.91
CA VAL A 378 9.28 13.41 10.13
C VAL A 378 10.49 13.53 9.21
N LYS A 379 10.22 13.76 7.91
CA LYS A 379 11.25 13.80 6.87
C LYS A 379 10.71 14.48 5.62
N THR A 380 11.56 15.23 4.93
CA THR A 380 11.34 15.65 3.53
C THR A 380 12.08 14.67 2.62
N VAL A 381 11.41 14.15 1.61
CA VAL A 381 11.98 13.30 0.57
C VAL A 381 11.93 14.02 -0.78
N ILE A 382 12.84 13.68 -1.66
CA ILE A 382 12.92 14.24 -3.01
C ILE A 382 12.55 13.14 -3.98
N LEU A 383 11.61 13.44 -4.88
CA LEU A 383 11.24 12.61 -6.01
C LEU A 383 11.79 13.21 -7.27
N ASN A 384 12.49 12.44 -8.09
CA ASN A 384 13.08 12.87 -9.34
C ASN A 384 13.23 11.66 -10.30
N ALA A 385 13.80 11.90 -11.49
CA ALA A 385 14.02 10.86 -12.47
C ALA A 385 15.02 9.78 -12.02
N GLU A 386 15.99 10.10 -11.16
CA GLU A 386 17.00 9.16 -10.69
C GLU A 386 16.41 8.07 -9.78
N ASN A 387 15.38 8.40 -8.99
CA ASN A 387 14.66 7.47 -8.14
C ASN A 387 13.31 7.03 -8.74
N GLU A 388 13.17 7.17 -10.08
CA GLU A 388 11.96 6.80 -10.81
C GLU A 388 10.69 7.44 -10.23
N TRP A 389 10.83 8.64 -9.68
CA TRP A 389 9.76 9.39 -9.03
C TRP A 389 9.09 8.65 -7.86
N GLN A 390 9.85 7.80 -7.16
CA GLN A 390 9.36 7.03 -6.03
C GLN A 390 10.36 7.06 -4.87
N PHE A 391 9.85 7.08 -3.64
CA PHE A 391 10.66 6.98 -2.43
C PHE A 391 9.93 6.22 -1.33
N THR A 392 10.64 5.31 -0.67
CA THR A 392 10.09 4.51 0.41
C THR A 392 10.79 4.82 1.73
N VAL A 393 10.00 5.03 2.79
CA VAL A 393 10.47 5.17 4.16
C VAL A 393 9.96 3.98 4.96
N SER A 394 10.89 3.15 5.46
CA SER A 394 10.61 1.97 6.28
C SER A 394 10.85 2.24 7.76
N ASP A 395 10.50 1.25 8.58
CA ASP A 395 10.77 1.19 10.02
C ASP A 395 10.18 2.34 10.85
N LEU A 396 9.14 2.98 10.33
CA LEU A 396 8.39 4.00 11.04
C LEU A 396 7.60 3.37 12.19
N PRO A 397 7.72 3.85 13.44
CA PRO A 397 7.00 3.27 14.57
C PRO A 397 5.48 3.28 14.40
N GLN A 398 4.82 2.16 14.70
CA GLN A 398 3.35 2.06 14.61
C GLN A 398 2.63 2.66 15.82
N LYS A 399 3.26 2.59 17.01
CA LYS A 399 2.70 3.08 18.27
C LYS A 399 3.70 3.95 19.02
N ASP A 400 3.21 4.95 19.72
CA ASP A 400 4.01 5.73 20.65
C ASP A 400 4.20 5.00 21.99
N SER A 401 5.03 5.57 22.87
CA SER A 401 5.34 4.99 24.19
C SER A 401 4.16 4.93 25.16
N ALA A 402 3.08 5.66 24.88
CA ALA A 402 1.82 5.59 25.63
C ALA A 402 0.89 4.51 25.08
N GLY A 403 1.25 3.85 23.96
CA GLY A 403 0.47 2.84 23.28
C GLY A 403 -0.50 3.41 22.24
N GLY A 404 -0.50 4.73 21.99
CA GLY A 404 -1.28 5.41 20.98
C GLY A 404 -0.83 5.03 19.55
N HIS A 405 -1.78 4.92 18.63
CA HIS A 405 -1.46 4.66 17.23
C HIS A 405 -0.89 5.92 16.58
N ILE A 406 0.18 5.78 15.82
CA ILE A 406 0.80 6.86 15.05
C ILE A 406 0.32 6.76 13.62
N TYR A 407 -0.23 7.86 13.10
CA TYR A 407 -0.66 8.00 11.72
C TYR A 407 0.40 8.77 10.94
N TYR A 408 0.68 8.30 9.74
CA TYR A 408 1.64 8.92 8.84
C TYR A 408 0.95 9.35 7.56
N MET A 409 1.39 10.45 6.98
CA MET A 409 0.94 10.89 5.68
C MET A 409 2.01 11.65 4.93
N PHE A 410 2.05 11.46 3.64
CA PHE A 410 2.83 12.30 2.74
C PHE A 410 2.01 13.47 2.23
N THR A 411 2.67 14.62 2.04
CA THR A 411 2.11 15.80 1.39
C THR A 411 3.11 16.29 0.36
N GLU A 412 2.64 16.43 -0.86
CA GLU A 412 3.41 17.04 -1.95
C GLU A 412 3.52 18.56 -1.76
N ARG A 413 4.69 19.13 -2.06
CA ARG A 413 4.84 20.56 -2.23
C ARG A 413 4.39 20.95 -3.63
N GLU A 414 3.81 22.15 -3.76
CA GLU A 414 3.24 22.63 -5.01
C GLU A 414 4.24 22.58 -6.18
N ALA A 415 3.81 22.02 -7.31
CA ALA A 415 4.49 22.07 -8.58
C ALA A 415 3.81 23.11 -9.47
N ALA A 416 4.52 24.20 -9.80
CA ALA A 416 3.96 25.31 -10.57
C ALA A 416 3.44 24.83 -11.94
N GLY A 417 2.24 25.23 -12.31
CA GLY A 417 1.61 24.88 -13.58
C GLY A 417 0.93 23.50 -13.61
N TYR A 418 0.78 22.86 -12.46
CA TYR A 418 0.09 21.57 -12.32
C TYR A 418 -0.99 21.64 -11.26
N THR A 419 -2.03 20.87 -11.48
CA THR A 419 -3.05 20.56 -10.48
C THR A 419 -2.75 19.17 -9.91
N ALA A 420 -2.60 19.10 -8.58
CA ALA A 420 -2.23 17.88 -7.87
C ALA A 420 -3.46 17.14 -7.33
N GLU A 421 -3.49 15.82 -7.50
CA GLU A 421 -4.40 14.90 -6.83
C GLU A 421 -3.58 13.88 -6.04
N THR A 422 -4.01 13.60 -4.81
CA THR A 422 -3.36 12.61 -3.94
C THR A 422 -4.30 11.44 -3.70
N THR A 423 -3.83 10.23 -3.93
CA THR A 423 -4.53 9.00 -3.58
C THR A 423 -3.70 8.18 -2.60
N GLU A 424 -4.40 7.50 -1.67
CA GLU A 424 -3.80 6.60 -0.69
C GLU A 424 -4.26 5.17 -1.00
N SER A 425 -3.34 4.24 -0.98
CA SER A 425 -3.59 2.81 -1.17
C SER A 425 -2.71 1.98 -0.24
N THR A 426 -3.02 0.68 -0.11
CA THR A 426 -2.17 -0.26 0.61
C THR A 426 -1.30 -1.03 -0.39
N ALA A 427 0.00 -1.07 -0.13
CA ALA A 427 0.97 -1.81 -0.93
C ALA A 427 1.39 -3.14 -0.27
N GLY A 428 0.79 -3.47 0.88
CA GLY A 428 1.05 -4.68 1.65
C GLY A 428 0.65 -4.53 3.12
N THR A 429 0.97 -5.54 3.93
CA THR A 429 0.73 -5.47 5.37
C THR A 429 1.55 -4.35 5.99
N ARG A 430 0.90 -3.36 6.62
CA ARG A 430 1.53 -2.18 7.22
C ARG A 430 2.39 -1.37 6.23
N HIS A 431 2.03 -1.39 4.96
CA HIS A 431 2.68 -0.63 3.91
C HIS A 431 1.63 0.21 3.18
N TRP A 432 1.72 1.52 3.27
CA TRP A 432 0.85 2.48 2.60
C TRP A 432 1.61 3.19 1.49
N LYS A 433 0.90 3.44 0.41
CA LYS A 433 1.41 4.14 -0.76
C LYS A 433 0.57 5.38 -1.01
N PHE A 434 1.22 6.51 -1.13
CA PHE A 434 0.66 7.79 -1.55
C PHE A 434 1.09 8.05 -2.99
N THR A 435 0.13 8.14 -3.87
CA THR A 435 0.38 8.49 -5.27
C THR A 435 -0.08 9.91 -5.53
N PHE A 436 0.85 10.76 -5.95
CA PHE A 436 0.62 12.15 -6.33
C PHE A 436 0.53 12.23 -7.84
N THR A 437 -0.67 12.44 -8.36
CA THR A 437 -0.90 12.64 -9.79
C THR A 437 -0.98 14.12 -10.08
N ASN A 438 0.01 14.64 -10.82
CA ASN A 438 -0.01 16.03 -11.26
C ASN A 438 -0.41 16.12 -12.72
N THR A 439 -1.54 16.73 -12.96
CA THR A 439 -2.03 17.01 -14.29
C THR A 439 -1.61 18.41 -14.70
N LEU A 440 -0.99 18.53 -15.86
CA LEU A 440 -0.56 19.81 -16.41
C LEU A 440 -1.78 20.70 -16.61
N ASN A 441 -1.74 21.91 -16.06
CA ASN A 441 -2.75 22.92 -16.29
C ASN A 441 -2.74 23.26 -17.78
N SER A 442 -3.82 23.00 -18.47
CA SER A 442 -3.91 23.04 -19.92
C SER A 442 -5.23 23.62 -20.41
N GLY A 443 -5.21 24.12 -21.63
CA GLY A 443 -6.37 24.53 -22.37
C GLY A 443 -6.34 23.97 -23.78
N HIS A 444 -7.19 24.53 -24.64
CA HIS A 444 -7.35 24.09 -26.02
C HIS A 444 -7.17 25.29 -26.98
N LEU A 445 -6.76 24.99 -28.20
CA LEU A 445 -6.65 26.00 -29.26
C LEU A 445 -7.39 25.52 -30.49
N GLN A 446 -8.18 26.42 -31.05
CA GLN A 446 -8.84 26.23 -32.33
C GLN A 446 -8.69 27.49 -33.17
N LEU A 447 -8.62 27.33 -34.48
CA LEU A 447 -8.53 28.44 -35.41
C LEU A 447 -9.83 28.54 -36.22
N LEU A 448 -10.30 29.77 -36.41
CA LEU A 448 -11.33 30.12 -37.39
C LEU A 448 -10.70 30.92 -38.50
N LYS A 449 -10.59 30.31 -39.67
CA LYS A 449 -10.16 30.98 -40.89
C LYS A 449 -11.29 31.67 -41.59
N LYS A 450 -11.06 32.86 -42.07
CA LYS A 450 -12.05 33.62 -42.86
C LYS A 450 -11.41 34.26 -44.10
N SER A 451 -12.22 34.54 -45.08
CA SER A 451 -11.83 35.45 -46.14
C SER A 451 -11.77 36.88 -45.57
N SER A 452 -10.78 37.68 -45.99
CA SER A 452 -10.76 39.11 -45.71
C SER A 452 -11.77 39.88 -46.55
N ASP A 453 -12.30 39.27 -47.64
CA ASP A 453 -13.30 39.84 -48.51
C ASP A 453 -14.30 38.77 -48.96
N GLU A 454 -15.31 38.55 -48.13
CA GLU A 454 -16.38 37.54 -48.41
C GLU A 454 -17.25 37.94 -49.58
N ALA A 455 -17.33 39.24 -49.96
CA ALA A 455 -18.08 39.70 -51.11
C ALA A 455 -17.47 39.25 -52.44
N LEU A 456 -16.15 39.10 -52.49
CA LEU A 456 -15.43 38.58 -53.63
C LEU A 456 -15.42 37.05 -53.72
N THR A 457 -15.40 36.37 -52.56
CA THR A 457 -15.15 34.91 -52.49
C THR A 457 -16.44 34.10 -52.29
N GLY A 458 -17.50 34.74 -51.82
CA GLY A 458 -18.77 34.04 -51.52
C GLY A 458 -19.40 33.38 -52.74
N GLY A 459 -19.64 32.08 -52.67
CA GLY A 459 -20.24 31.29 -53.75
C GLY A 459 -19.32 31.02 -54.93
N ASN A 460 -18.03 31.39 -54.87
CA ASN A 460 -17.04 31.11 -55.90
C ASN A 460 -16.17 29.91 -55.48
N PRO A 461 -16.30 28.76 -56.14
CA PRO A 461 -15.55 27.53 -55.78
C PRO A 461 -14.04 27.61 -56.04
N CYS A 462 -13.50 28.67 -56.67
CA CYS A 462 -12.07 28.89 -56.77
C CYS A 462 -11.43 29.29 -55.42
N TYR A 463 -12.28 29.64 -54.46
CA TYR A 463 -11.86 30.00 -53.10
C TYR A 463 -12.40 28.98 -52.11
N THR A 464 -11.50 28.36 -51.36
CA THR A 464 -11.88 27.43 -50.32
C THR A 464 -11.07 27.72 -49.06
N LEU A 465 -11.67 27.58 -47.89
CA LEU A 465 -10.97 27.67 -46.61
C LEU A 465 -10.43 26.30 -46.15
N LEU A 466 -10.68 25.24 -46.92
CA LEU A 466 -10.28 23.88 -46.66
C LEU A 466 -8.75 23.71 -46.80
N ASN A 467 -8.16 22.93 -45.88
CA ASN A 467 -6.75 22.53 -45.88
C ASN A 467 -5.75 23.70 -45.79
N ALA A 468 -6.13 24.80 -45.14
CA ALA A 468 -5.12 25.71 -44.65
C ALA A 468 -4.40 25.07 -43.43
N GLU A 469 -3.09 25.06 -43.44
CA GLU A 469 -2.29 24.44 -42.40
C GLU A 469 -1.50 25.47 -41.60
N TYR A 470 -1.67 25.44 -40.29
CA TYR A 470 -0.98 26.32 -39.35
C TYR A 470 -0.16 25.50 -38.38
N GLY A 471 1.12 25.81 -38.24
CA GLY A 471 1.97 25.30 -37.15
C GLY A 471 1.72 26.08 -35.87
N VAL A 472 1.66 25.37 -34.73
CA VAL A 472 1.59 25.97 -33.39
C VAL A 472 2.91 25.73 -32.69
N TYR A 473 3.49 26.79 -32.13
CA TYR A 473 4.86 26.78 -31.60
C TYR A 473 4.91 27.39 -30.20
N THR A 474 5.87 26.94 -29.37
CA THR A 474 6.15 27.53 -28.06
C THR A 474 7.07 28.73 -28.12
N ASP A 475 7.69 29.02 -29.28
CA ASP A 475 8.63 30.11 -29.48
C ASP A 475 8.26 30.96 -30.69
N ARG A 476 8.60 32.27 -30.64
CA ARG A 476 8.29 33.24 -31.69
C ARG A 476 9.04 33.00 -32.99
N ASN A 477 10.14 32.26 -32.95
CA ASN A 477 10.92 31.90 -34.16
C ASN A 477 10.31 30.69 -34.87
N CYS A 478 9.23 30.11 -34.32
CA CYS A 478 8.54 28.95 -34.89
C CYS A 478 9.45 27.72 -35.08
N THR A 479 10.32 27.44 -34.09
CA THR A 479 11.26 26.31 -34.12
C THR A 479 10.73 25.08 -33.36
N ASN A 480 10.00 25.30 -32.28
CA ASN A 480 9.49 24.25 -31.40
C ASN A 480 7.99 24.04 -31.64
N SER A 481 7.64 23.18 -32.57
CA SER A 481 6.24 22.86 -32.90
C SER A 481 5.62 21.95 -31.82
N VAL A 482 4.36 22.24 -31.46
CA VAL A 482 3.53 21.44 -30.54
C VAL A 482 2.31 20.84 -31.20
N GLY A 483 2.04 21.19 -32.45
CA GLY A 483 0.93 20.63 -33.20
C GLY A 483 0.55 21.48 -34.40
N ASP A 484 -0.42 20.99 -35.15
CA ASP A 484 -0.91 21.61 -36.36
C ASP A 484 -2.43 21.83 -36.29
N LEU A 485 -2.85 22.99 -36.79
CA LEU A 485 -4.25 23.31 -37.01
C LEU A 485 -4.52 23.24 -38.53
N ILE A 486 -5.48 22.42 -38.94
CA ILE A 486 -5.86 22.21 -40.34
C ILE A 486 -7.32 22.56 -40.46
N THR A 487 -7.65 23.47 -41.39
CA THR A 487 -9.00 23.96 -41.57
C THR A 487 -9.86 23.03 -42.41
N GLY A 488 -11.14 22.92 -42.06
CA GLY A 488 -12.20 22.31 -42.86
C GLY A 488 -12.86 23.32 -43.83
N GLU A 489 -13.88 22.87 -44.55
CA GLU A 489 -14.63 23.69 -45.50
C GLU A 489 -15.26 24.93 -44.85
N SER A 490 -15.68 24.84 -43.58
CA SER A 490 -16.27 25.95 -42.84
C SER A 490 -15.27 26.98 -42.35
N GLY A 491 -13.97 26.75 -42.57
CA GLY A 491 -12.89 27.57 -42.04
C GLY A 491 -12.47 27.23 -40.58
N TRP A 492 -13.23 26.38 -39.88
CA TRP A 492 -12.83 25.89 -38.58
C TRP A 492 -11.76 24.82 -38.70
N SER A 493 -10.73 24.92 -37.85
CA SER A 493 -9.70 23.90 -37.73
C SER A 493 -10.13 22.73 -36.82
N ASN A 494 -9.34 21.67 -36.79
CA ASN A 494 -9.28 20.76 -35.65
C ASN A 494 -8.94 21.54 -34.38
N THR A 495 -9.26 20.95 -33.22
CA THR A 495 -8.85 21.51 -31.92
C THR A 495 -7.60 20.82 -31.40
N LEU A 496 -6.57 21.58 -31.08
CA LEU A 496 -5.45 21.08 -30.29
C LEU A 496 -5.85 21.10 -28.83
N THR A 497 -5.77 19.93 -28.21
CA THR A 497 -6.15 19.73 -26.79
C THR A 497 -4.91 19.60 -25.91
N SER A 498 -5.08 19.87 -24.60
CA SER A 498 -4.02 19.67 -23.59
C SER A 498 -2.74 20.49 -23.84
N LEU A 499 -2.88 21.67 -24.42
CA LEU A 499 -1.79 22.63 -24.50
C LEU A 499 -1.53 23.22 -23.12
N ALA A 500 -0.26 23.19 -22.66
CA ALA A 500 0.10 23.86 -21.41
C ALA A 500 -0.36 25.32 -21.41
N THR A 501 -0.77 25.85 -20.27
CA THR A 501 -1.11 27.27 -20.14
C THR A 501 0.11 28.14 -20.48
N GLY A 502 -0.12 29.23 -21.21
CA GLY A 502 0.96 30.14 -21.61
C GLY A 502 0.77 30.71 -23.01
N THR A 503 1.83 31.35 -23.52
CA THR A 503 1.85 32.00 -24.83
C THR A 503 2.35 31.05 -25.89
N TYR A 504 1.64 31.01 -27.01
CA TYR A 504 1.98 30.23 -28.21
C TYR A 504 2.00 31.15 -29.44
N TYR A 505 2.63 30.65 -30.48
CA TYR A 505 2.78 31.34 -31.75
C TYR A 505 2.23 30.48 -32.86
N VAL A 506 1.34 31.08 -33.68
CA VAL A 506 0.66 30.41 -34.78
C VAL A 506 1.14 31.01 -36.07
N LYS A 507 1.57 30.16 -37.02
CA LYS A 507 2.07 30.60 -38.32
C LYS A 507 1.50 29.71 -39.42
N GLU A 508 1.05 30.36 -40.50
CA GLU A 508 0.61 29.65 -41.68
C GLU A 508 1.79 28.95 -42.36
N ARG A 509 1.60 27.67 -42.68
CA ARG A 509 2.56 26.84 -43.45
C ARG A 509 2.07 26.52 -44.83
N LYS A 510 0.76 26.50 -45.01
CA LYS A 510 0.11 26.21 -46.26
C LYS A 510 -1.17 27.04 -46.35
N LYS A 511 -1.27 27.88 -47.37
CA LYS A 511 -2.43 28.69 -47.62
C LYS A 511 -3.58 27.83 -48.18
N PRO A 512 -4.84 28.21 -48.00
CA PRO A 512 -5.95 27.63 -48.68
C PRO A 512 -6.00 28.08 -50.14
N SER A 513 -6.67 27.33 -51.02
CA SER A 513 -6.74 27.66 -52.44
C SER A 513 -7.48 28.98 -52.66
N GLY A 514 -6.92 29.81 -53.53
CA GLY A 514 -7.47 31.11 -53.89
C GLY A 514 -7.02 32.27 -53.03
N TYR A 515 -6.21 32.05 -52.03
CA TYR A 515 -5.77 33.08 -51.10
C TYR A 515 -4.28 33.28 -51.12
N ARG A 516 -3.83 34.44 -50.64
CA ARG A 516 -2.43 34.77 -50.40
C ARG A 516 -1.97 34.11 -49.10
N THR A 517 -0.67 33.76 -49.01
CA THR A 517 -0.07 33.26 -47.77
C THR A 517 -0.02 34.37 -46.71
N ASP A 518 -0.37 34.04 -45.47
CA ASP A 518 -0.15 34.90 -44.33
C ASP A 518 1.23 34.58 -43.69
N ASP A 519 2.22 35.41 -43.97
CA ASP A 519 3.57 35.24 -43.43
C ASP A 519 3.71 35.70 -41.98
N ALA A 520 2.67 36.27 -41.37
CA ALA A 520 2.70 36.77 -40.00
C ALA A 520 2.77 35.63 -38.97
N VAL A 521 3.41 35.96 -37.86
CA VAL A 521 3.42 35.10 -36.66
C VAL A 521 2.41 35.69 -35.68
N HIS A 522 1.37 34.96 -35.38
CA HIS A 522 0.28 35.38 -34.50
C HIS A 522 0.50 34.85 -33.09
N GLU A 523 0.44 35.71 -32.10
CA GLU A 523 0.56 35.38 -30.70
C GLU A 523 -0.80 35.05 -30.12
N VAL A 524 -0.91 33.95 -29.34
CA VAL A 524 -2.12 33.50 -28.67
C VAL A 524 -1.82 33.03 -27.26
N VAL A 525 -2.69 33.32 -26.31
CA VAL A 525 -2.57 32.88 -24.91
C VAL A 525 -3.56 31.78 -24.62
N ILE A 526 -3.06 30.67 -24.09
CA ILE A 526 -3.87 29.52 -23.66
C ILE A 526 -4.12 29.64 -22.18
N ASN A 527 -5.39 29.63 -21.79
CA ASN A 527 -5.86 29.64 -20.41
C ASN A 527 -6.32 28.26 -20.01
N GLU A 528 -6.25 27.99 -18.70
CA GLU A 528 -6.65 26.69 -18.13
C GLU A 528 -8.16 26.42 -18.34
N GLY A 529 -8.46 25.21 -18.83
CA GLY A 529 -9.83 24.73 -19.02
C GLY A 529 -10.62 25.41 -20.13
N GLU A 530 -10.03 26.38 -20.84
CA GLU A 530 -10.69 27.13 -21.91
C GLU A 530 -10.29 26.65 -23.29
N THR A 531 -11.20 26.83 -24.26
CA THR A 531 -10.88 26.75 -25.68
C THR A 531 -10.64 28.15 -26.22
N THR A 532 -9.37 28.49 -26.45
CA THR A 532 -9.00 29.75 -27.09
C THR A 532 -9.25 29.64 -28.59
N VAL A 533 -9.97 30.59 -29.18
CA VAL A 533 -10.22 30.67 -30.62
C VAL A 533 -9.44 31.85 -31.19
N ILE A 534 -8.51 31.55 -32.11
CA ILE A 534 -7.87 32.59 -32.91
C ILE A 534 -8.58 32.71 -34.25
N THR A 535 -8.96 33.95 -34.63
CA THR A 535 -9.56 34.21 -35.95
C THR A 535 -8.54 34.88 -36.84
N LEU A 536 -8.23 34.24 -37.97
CA LEU A 536 -7.28 34.73 -38.97
C LEU A 536 -7.97 34.89 -40.34
N THR A 537 -7.57 35.88 -41.07
CA THR A 537 -8.14 36.24 -42.38
C THR A 537 -7.07 36.25 -43.44
N ASP A 538 -7.35 35.66 -44.58
CA ASP A 538 -6.46 35.76 -45.74
C ASP A 538 -7.05 36.69 -46.81
N GLU A 539 -6.17 37.35 -47.52
CA GLU A 539 -6.52 38.16 -48.66
C GLU A 539 -6.76 37.29 -49.89
N PRO A 540 -7.92 37.38 -50.53
CA PRO A 540 -8.17 36.61 -51.75
C PRO A 540 -7.24 37.09 -52.87
N ILE A 541 -6.75 36.13 -53.65
CA ILE A 541 -6.02 36.41 -54.86
C ILE A 541 -7.03 36.92 -55.88
N THR A 542 -6.77 38.12 -56.43
CA THR A 542 -7.55 38.66 -57.53
C THR A 542 -6.64 38.91 -58.71
N SER A 543 -7.16 38.86 -59.89
CA SER A 543 -6.39 39.21 -61.09
C SER A 543 -6.06 40.67 -61.09
N TRP A 544 -4.76 41.01 -61.20
CA TRP A 544 -4.25 42.36 -61.39
C TRP A 544 -4.25 42.77 -62.85
N GLY A 545 -4.39 41.80 -63.75
CA GLY A 545 -4.39 42.06 -65.17
C GLY A 545 -5.69 42.73 -65.59
N GLN A 546 -5.68 44.03 -65.69
CA GLN A 546 -6.66 44.69 -66.52
C GLN A 546 -6.38 44.18 -67.91
N PHE A 547 -7.20 43.15 -68.33
CA PHE A 547 -7.14 42.80 -69.74
C PHE A 547 -7.67 44.00 -70.52
N ARG A 548 -7.00 44.31 -71.54
CA ARG A 548 -7.35 45.37 -72.48
C ARG A 548 -7.80 44.72 -73.78
N ILE A 549 -8.97 45.08 -74.25
CA ILE A 549 -9.44 44.70 -75.56
C ILE A 549 -8.99 45.79 -76.50
N GLU A 550 -8.09 45.48 -77.38
CA GLU A 550 -7.70 46.37 -78.49
C GLU A 550 -8.42 45.95 -79.75
N LYS A 551 -9.15 46.89 -80.34
CA LYS A 551 -9.90 46.67 -81.60
C LYS A 551 -9.12 47.19 -82.79
N SER A 552 -8.93 46.33 -83.75
CA SER A 552 -8.29 46.69 -85.05
C SER A 552 -9.13 46.21 -86.22
N ALA A 553 -8.97 46.78 -87.37
CA ALA A 553 -9.56 46.31 -88.61
C ALA A 553 -8.72 45.14 -89.15
N SER A 554 -9.37 44.06 -89.66
CA SER A 554 -8.70 42.84 -90.05
C SER A 554 -8.03 42.88 -91.41
N ASP A 555 -8.46 43.77 -92.28
CA ASP A 555 -7.99 43.90 -93.67
C ASP A 555 -6.96 44.96 -93.93
N GLY A 556 -6.37 45.55 -92.86
CA GLY A 556 -5.36 46.63 -92.91
C GLY A 556 -5.97 47.93 -93.43
N ALA A 557 -7.27 48.06 -93.55
CA ALA A 557 -7.93 49.28 -93.90
C ALA A 557 -7.56 50.39 -92.84
N SER A 558 -7.26 51.55 -93.32
CA SER A 558 -6.95 52.68 -92.52
C SER A 558 -8.21 53.07 -91.72
N VAL A 559 -8.17 52.83 -90.44
CA VAL A 559 -9.18 53.37 -89.48
C VAL A 559 -9.13 54.88 -89.51
N SER A 560 -10.18 55.52 -89.92
CA SER A 560 -10.24 57.01 -89.98
C SER A 560 -11.26 57.56 -89.03
N ASP A 561 -11.21 58.87 -88.74
CA ASP A 561 -12.22 59.50 -87.94
C ASP A 561 -13.65 59.50 -88.53
N THR A 562 -13.76 59.17 -89.82
CA THR A 562 -15.06 59.02 -90.47
C THR A 562 -15.67 57.58 -90.37
N ILE A 563 -14.82 56.57 -90.13
CA ILE A 563 -15.23 55.20 -89.83
C ILE A 563 -14.44 54.69 -88.64
N PRO A 564 -14.69 55.18 -87.42
CA PRO A 564 -13.98 54.78 -86.24
C PRO A 564 -14.41 53.40 -85.73
N LEU A 565 -13.57 52.75 -84.99
CA LEU A 565 -13.87 51.47 -84.34
C LEU A 565 -14.62 51.64 -83.02
N THR A 566 -15.00 52.88 -82.71
CA THR A 566 -15.80 53.21 -81.49
C THR A 566 -17.21 52.61 -81.58
N GLY A 567 -17.73 52.20 -80.43
CA GLY A 567 -19.07 51.67 -80.29
C GLY A 567 -19.17 50.17 -80.66
N ALA A 568 -18.06 49.48 -80.99
CA ALA A 568 -18.01 48.07 -80.88
C ALA A 568 -18.26 47.58 -79.46
N GLU A 569 -19.08 46.60 -79.28
CA GLU A 569 -19.37 46.05 -77.96
C GLU A 569 -18.83 44.65 -77.80
N PHE A 570 -18.20 44.44 -76.65
CA PHE A 570 -17.69 43.12 -76.23
C PHE A 570 -18.49 42.67 -75.06
N THR A 571 -18.99 41.41 -75.10
CA THR A 571 -19.59 40.76 -73.93
C THR A 571 -18.48 39.95 -73.25
N ILE A 572 -18.38 40.15 -71.96
CA ILE A 572 -17.47 39.49 -71.06
C ILE A 572 -18.27 38.65 -70.08
N ASP A 573 -18.25 37.38 -70.24
CA ASP A 573 -18.89 36.42 -69.31
C ASP A 573 -17.87 35.90 -68.32
N TYR A 574 -18.18 35.98 -67.04
CA TYR A 574 -17.35 35.53 -65.94
C TYR A 574 -17.97 34.26 -65.34
N TYR A 575 -17.17 33.22 -65.19
CA TYR A 575 -17.46 31.97 -64.55
C TYR A 575 -16.64 31.81 -63.29
N GLY A 576 -17.28 31.55 -62.12
CA GLY A 576 -16.60 31.38 -60.83
C GLY A 576 -15.85 30.04 -60.71
N GLU A 577 -15.43 29.47 -61.82
CA GLU A 577 -14.68 28.22 -61.86
C GLU A 577 -13.56 28.31 -62.89
N THR A 578 -12.43 27.61 -62.62
CA THR A 578 -11.39 27.42 -63.61
C THR A 578 -11.69 26.22 -64.50
N GLY A 579 -11.07 26.14 -65.68
CA GLY A 579 -11.24 25.00 -66.56
C GLY A 579 -12.47 25.09 -67.47
N VAL A 580 -13.11 26.24 -67.60
CA VAL A 580 -14.04 26.53 -68.66
C VAL A 580 -13.26 26.61 -69.96
N THR A 581 -13.66 25.87 -70.95
CA THR A 581 -13.02 25.74 -72.28
C THR A 581 -14.04 25.99 -73.39
N LYS A 582 -13.57 26.12 -74.65
CA LYS A 582 -14.42 26.27 -75.79
C LYS A 582 -15.39 25.08 -75.92
N GLU A 583 -14.97 23.91 -75.51
CA GLU A 583 -15.72 22.66 -75.68
C GLU A 583 -16.85 22.54 -74.64
N ASN A 584 -16.69 23.12 -73.43
CA ASN A 584 -17.68 22.97 -72.35
C ASN A 584 -18.43 24.26 -71.95
N ILE A 585 -18.07 25.38 -72.51
CA ILE A 585 -18.66 26.69 -72.16
C ILE A 585 -20.18 26.75 -72.40
N SER A 586 -20.67 25.99 -73.47
CA SER A 586 -22.11 25.93 -73.76
C SER A 586 -22.96 25.36 -72.62
N ASP A 587 -22.34 24.53 -71.75
CA ASP A 587 -23.02 23.87 -70.63
C ASP A 587 -22.86 24.65 -69.34
N LYS A 588 -22.20 25.79 -69.38
CA LYS A 588 -21.92 26.64 -68.22
C LYS A 588 -22.78 27.91 -68.21
N VAL A 589 -23.14 28.35 -67.03
CA VAL A 589 -23.89 29.59 -66.81
C VAL A 589 -22.89 30.62 -66.21
N PRO A 590 -22.71 31.77 -66.86
CA PRO A 590 -21.86 32.77 -66.27
C PRO A 590 -22.40 33.30 -64.95
N LEU A 591 -21.54 33.53 -63.99
CA LEU A 591 -21.90 34.13 -62.73
C LEU A 591 -22.20 35.63 -62.89
N LYS A 592 -21.47 36.30 -63.74
CA LYS A 592 -21.71 37.71 -64.15
C LYS A 592 -21.43 37.90 -65.61
N THR A 593 -22.12 38.86 -66.24
CA THR A 593 -21.94 39.28 -67.59
C THR A 593 -21.77 40.80 -67.67
N TRP A 594 -20.80 41.26 -68.35
CA TRP A 594 -20.57 42.67 -68.61
C TRP A 594 -20.49 42.92 -70.11
N VAL A 595 -20.95 44.09 -70.48
CA VAL A 595 -20.83 44.58 -71.86
C VAL A 595 -20.02 45.88 -71.86
N VAL A 596 -18.88 45.91 -72.54
CA VAL A 596 -18.04 47.07 -72.67
C VAL A 596 -18.02 47.62 -74.07
N ALA A 597 -18.02 48.94 -74.22
CA ALA A 597 -17.96 49.60 -75.53
C ALA A 597 -16.57 50.15 -75.79
N VAL A 598 -16.07 49.89 -77.01
CA VAL A 598 -14.79 50.44 -77.48
C VAL A 598 -14.84 51.94 -77.58
N LYS A 599 -13.80 52.55 -77.04
CA LYS A 599 -13.59 54.00 -77.09
C LYS A 599 -12.27 54.32 -77.75
N LYS A 600 -12.22 55.50 -78.43
CA LYS A 600 -10.97 56.08 -78.95
C LYS A 600 -10.15 56.62 -77.79
N THR A 601 -8.92 56.20 -77.67
CA THR A 601 -7.96 56.67 -76.67
C THR A 601 -6.64 56.99 -77.34
N PHE A 602 -5.72 57.64 -76.65
CA PHE A 602 -4.41 57.96 -77.16
C PHE A 602 -3.33 57.39 -76.24
N ASP A 603 -2.36 56.73 -76.85
CA ASP A 603 -1.13 56.30 -76.22
C ASP A 603 0.05 57.08 -76.88
N GLY A 604 0.48 58.11 -76.26
CA GLY A 604 1.37 59.07 -76.85
C GLY A 604 0.77 59.70 -78.09
N GLN A 605 1.37 59.47 -79.25
CA GLN A 605 0.81 59.97 -80.51
C GLN A 605 -0.05 58.96 -81.29
N ASN A 606 -0.16 57.68 -80.76
CA ASN A 606 -0.91 56.65 -81.41
C ASN A 606 -2.35 56.64 -81.01
N THR A 607 -3.24 56.53 -81.96
CA THR A 607 -4.70 56.29 -81.67
C THR A 607 -4.88 54.84 -81.39
N LEU A 608 -5.50 54.56 -80.24
CA LEU A 608 -5.94 53.22 -79.84
C LEU A 608 -7.47 53.16 -79.74
N TYR A 609 -8.03 52.09 -80.17
CA TYR A 609 -9.41 51.74 -79.92
C TYR A 609 -9.45 50.61 -78.92
N LYS A 610 -9.86 50.91 -77.71
CA LYS A 610 -9.84 49.93 -76.63
C LYS A 610 -11.10 49.92 -75.78
N ALA A 611 -11.30 48.82 -75.15
CA ALA A 611 -12.23 48.67 -74.02
C ALA A 611 -11.52 47.98 -72.89
N GLU A 612 -11.85 48.31 -71.70
CA GLU A 612 -11.35 47.71 -70.47
C GLU A 612 -12.54 47.46 -69.55
N LEU A 613 -12.39 46.54 -68.59
CA LEU A 613 -13.41 46.24 -67.60
C LEU A 613 -13.35 47.29 -66.46
N GLU A 614 -13.83 48.50 -66.82
CA GLU A 614 -13.94 49.66 -65.94
C GLU A 614 -15.24 50.42 -66.17
N ASP A 615 -15.70 51.17 -65.19
CA ASP A 615 -16.95 51.91 -65.27
C ASP A 615 -17.01 52.81 -66.52
N THR A 616 -15.89 53.35 -66.97
CA THR A 616 -15.78 54.23 -68.12
C THR A 616 -16.13 53.56 -69.45
N TYR A 617 -15.94 52.25 -69.58
CA TYR A 617 -16.27 51.46 -70.77
C TYR A 617 -17.54 50.68 -70.69
N LEU A 618 -18.06 50.50 -69.41
CA LEU A 618 -19.22 49.65 -69.10
C LEU A 618 -20.52 50.23 -69.69
N ILE A 619 -21.32 49.37 -70.32
CA ILE A 619 -22.69 49.66 -70.68
C ILE A 619 -23.56 49.18 -69.54
N ALA A 620 -23.96 50.11 -68.64
CA ALA A 620 -24.62 49.77 -67.38
C ALA A 620 -25.93 49.00 -67.55
N GLU A 621 -26.74 49.32 -68.55
CA GLU A 621 -28.02 48.64 -68.76
C GLU A 621 -27.91 47.21 -69.27
N LYS A 622 -26.67 46.82 -69.68
CA LYS A 622 -26.41 45.46 -70.20
C LYS A 622 -25.41 44.69 -69.30
N SER A 623 -25.07 45.25 -68.18
CA SER A 623 -23.98 44.75 -67.34
C SER A 623 -24.40 44.54 -65.91
N ASP A 624 -23.85 43.45 -65.30
CA ASP A 624 -23.88 43.26 -63.86
C ASP A 624 -22.91 44.26 -63.17
N GLU A 625 -23.08 44.40 -61.84
CA GLU A 625 -22.12 45.21 -61.04
C GLU A 625 -20.73 44.57 -61.09
N LEU A 626 -19.68 45.44 -61.21
CA LEU A 626 -18.29 44.99 -61.16
C LEU A 626 -17.95 44.47 -59.77
N PHE A 627 -17.09 43.45 -59.74
CA PHE A 627 -16.44 43.07 -58.51
C PHE A 627 -15.45 44.22 -58.10
N ARG A 628 -15.42 44.55 -56.82
CA ARG A 628 -14.53 45.57 -56.29
C ARG A 628 -13.82 45.07 -55.08
N ASP A 629 -12.52 45.43 -54.95
CA ASP A 629 -11.80 45.22 -53.73
C ASP A 629 -12.23 46.25 -52.64
N ARG A 630 -11.66 46.12 -51.45
CA ARG A 630 -11.95 46.99 -50.29
C ARG A 630 -11.63 48.47 -50.53
N THR A 631 -10.81 48.78 -51.57
CA THR A 631 -10.53 50.17 -51.98
C THR A 631 -11.53 50.73 -52.95
N GLY A 632 -12.47 49.91 -53.43
CA GLY A 632 -13.45 50.26 -54.45
C GLY A 632 -12.93 50.11 -55.87
N LYS A 633 -11.72 49.62 -56.06
CA LYS A 633 -11.13 49.33 -57.39
C LYS A 633 -11.79 48.11 -58.01
N ALA A 634 -12.10 48.17 -59.29
CA ALA A 634 -12.59 47.02 -60.03
C ALA A 634 -11.51 45.92 -60.11
N VAL A 635 -11.87 44.70 -59.77
CA VAL A 635 -11.02 43.53 -59.76
C VAL A 635 -11.77 42.34 -60.32
N LEU A 636 -11.03 41.32 -60.79
CA LEU A 636 -11.60 40.06 -61.18
C LEU A 636 -11.21 38.98 -60.14
N PRO A 637 -12.19 38.31 -59.54
CA PRO A 637 -11.89 37.13 -58.76
C PRO A 637 -11.34 35.99 -59.65
N LEU A 638 -10.75 34.98 -59.00
CA LEU A 638 -10.33 33.76 -59.69
C LEU A 638 -11.51 33.09 -60.41
N GLY A 639 -11.25 32.51 -61.53
CA GLY A 639 -12.29 31.87 -62.40
C GLY A 639 -11.90 31.87 -63.86
N THR A 640 -12.88 31.98 -64.71
CA THR A 640 -12.64 32.07 -66.16
C THR A 640 -13.47 33.19 -66.73
N ILE A 641 -12.88 33.98 -67.63
CA ILE A 641 -13.60 34.96 -68.44
C ILE A 641 -13.64 34.51 -69.89
N ALA A 642 -14.75 34.70 -70.52
CA ALA A 642 -14.92 34.51 -71.97
C ALA A 642 -15.32 35.86 -72.60
N ILE A 643 -14.57 36.28 -73.54
CA ILE A 643 -14.73 37.59 -74.21
C ILE A 643 -15.11 37.36 -75.65
N ARG A 644 -16.20 37.93 -76.09
CA ARG A 644 -16.63 37.92 -77.45
C ARG A 644 -17.13 39.25 -77.93
N GLU A 645 -16.88 39.58 -79.18
CA GLU A 645 -17.53 40.71 -79.85
C GLU A 645 -18.99 40.44 -80.08
N THR A 646 -19.88 41.24 -79.58
CA THR A 646 -21.35 41.06 -79.70
C THR A 646 -22.02 42.13 -80.54
N LYS A 647 -21.31 43.18 -80.84
CA LYS A 647 -21.74 44.24 -81.75
C LYS A 647 -20.53 44.85 -82.42
N ALA A 648 -20.55 44.87 -83.76
CA ALA A 648 -19.52 45.55 -84.53
C ALA A 648 -19.64 47.07 -84.44
N ALA A 649 -18.52 47.77 -84.63
CA ALA A 649 -18.57 49.19 -84.88
C ALA A 649 -19.32 49.52 -86.17
N GLU A 650 -19.83 50.75 -86.29
CA GLU A 650 -20.54 51.15 -87.47
C GLU A 650 -19.66 51.12 -88.74
N GLY A 651 -20.13 50.44 -89.76
CA GLY A 651 -19.37 50.22 -91.00
C GLY A 651 -18.48 48.99 -90.98
N TYR A 652 -18.47 48.20 -89.89
CA TYR A 652 -17.71 46.95 -89.77
C TYR A 652 -18.64 45.74 -89.55
N LEU A 653 -18.14 44.57 -89.85
CA LEU A 653 -18.82 43.29 -89.64
C LEU A 653 -18.27 42.64 -88.33
N LEU A 654 -19.13 41.87 -87.66
CA LEU A 654 -18.69 41.02 -86.60
C LEU A 654 -17.71 39.98 -87.08
N GLN A 655 -16.63 39.76 -86.39
CA GLN A 655 -15.74 38.66 -86.68
C GLN A 655 -16.48 37.31 -86.50
N GLY A 656 -16.36 36.39 -87.42
CA GLY A 656 -16.94 35.08 -87.28
C GLY A 656 -18.19 34.79 -88.12
N TYR A 657 -18.52 35.66 -89.07
CA TYR A 657 -19.48 35.33 -90.11
C TYR A 657 -18.88 34.33 -91.09
N VAL A 658 -19.61 33.29 -91.33
CA VAL A 658 -19.33 32.35 -92.43
C VAL A 658 -20.48 32.43 -93.39
N ASP A 659 -20.16 32.75 -94.65
CA ASP A 659 -21.13 32.65 -95.77
C ASP A 659 -21.26 31.18 -96.13
N ASP A 660 -22.48 30.69 -96.23
CA ASP A 660 -22.74 29.34 -96.80
C ASP A 660 -22.48 29.29 -98.34
N ALA A 661 -22.53 28.10 -98.87
CA ALA A 661 -22.30 27.90 -100.30
C ALA A 661 -23.25 28.67 -101.24
N ASP A 662 -24.39 29.13 -100.70
CA ASP A 662 -25.41 29.96 -101.37
C ASP A 662 -25.25 31.49 -101.10
N GLY A 663 -24.19 31.88 -100.44
CA GLY A 663 -23.88 33.27 -100.05
C GLY A 663 -24.81 33.80 -98.97
N ARG A 664 -25.48 32.90 -98.26
CA ARG A 664 -26.25 33.32 -97.08
C ARG A 664 -25.33 33.36 -95.87
N ARG A 665 -25.36 34.49 -95.16
CA ARG A 665 -24.60 34.67 -93.96
C ARG A 665 -25.23 33.84 -92.86
N LEU A 666 -24.46 32.87 -92.34
CA LEU A 666 -24.87 32.07 -91.20
C LEU A 666 -24.55 32.85 -89.96
N ASN A 667 -25.61 33.35 -89.31
CA ASN A 667 -25.55 34.25 -88.16
C ASN A 667 -25.38 33.49 -86.85
N ASN A 668 -24.54 32.43 -86.80
CA ASN A 668 -24.54 31.53 -85.67
C ASN A 668 -23.24 31.42 -84.95
N TYR A 669 -22.30 32.28 -85.26
CA TYR A 669 -21.09 32.34 -84.42
C TYR A 669 -20.97 33.77 -83.91
N PRO A 670 -21.27 33.99 -82.61
CA PRO A 670 -20.59 35.03 -81.88
C PRO A 670 -19.12 34.72 -82.10
N GLY A 671 -18.36 35.73 -82.46
CA GLY A 671 -16.92 35.57 -82.78
C GLY A 671 -16.28 34.70 -81.71
N GLU A 672 -15.31 33.88 -82.11
CA GLU A 672 -14.68 32.94 -81.15
C GLU A 672 -14.43 33.61 -79.79
N SER A 673 -14.96 33.04 -78.74
CA SER A 673 -14.72 33.57 -77.41
C SER A 673 -13.25 33.36 -77.10
N VAL A 674 -12.61 34.43 -76.71
CA VAL A 674 -11.30 34.35 -76.06
C VAL A 674 -11.54 33.95 -74.61
N ILE A 675 -10.99 32.83 -74.25
CA ILE A 675 -11.14 32.28 -72.86
C ILE A 675 -9.82 32.55 -72.12
N ILE A 676 -9.93 33.15 -70.97
CA ILE A 676 -8.81 33.45 -70.07
C ILE A 676 -9.12 32.83 -68.72
N ASN A 677 -8.27 31.90 -68.28
CA ASN A 677 -8.33 31.33 -66.95
C ASN A 677 -7.57 32.25 -65.99
N LEU A 678 -8.22 32.64 -64.92
CA LEU A 678 -7.70 33.40 -63.81
C LEU A 678 -7.43 32.43 -62.67
N ALA A 679 -6.27 31.79 -62.67
CA ALA A 679 -5.92 30.75 -61.70
C ALA A 679 -5.03 31.29 -60.59
N ASP A 680 -5.00 30.55 -59.46
CA ASP A 680 -4.00 30.74 -58.38
C ASP A 680 -2.71 30.03 -58.88
N ASP A 681 -1.75 30.79 -59.34
CA ASP A 681 -0.43 30.30 -59.82
C ASP A 681 0.53 29.98 -58.66
#